data_c1e48016b0f0d10e7ced3d1bf532b6fa
#
_entry.id   c1e48016b0f0d10e7ced3d1bf532b6fa
#
_cell.length_a   1.000
_cell.length_b   1.000
_cell.length_c   1.000
_cell.angle_alpha   90.00
_cell.angle_beta   90.00
_cell.angle_gamma   90.00
#
_symmetry.space_group_name_H-M   'P 1'
#
loop_
_entity.id
_entity.type
_entity.pdbx_description
1 polymer ?
#
loop_
_entity_poly.entity_id
_entity_poly.type
_entity_poly.pdbx_seq_one_letter_code
_entity_poly.pdbx_strand_id
1 'polypeptide(L)'
;MEQKRLRIGVITNNISIKTGLGRSAKSWVPIIYQSGKYDVYFLNQSMENGDPSFQKYPWTSFGAMSNFDQNRFNQDQNFQRVVAYGNTSVESFITDNRLNACVLADDFWAGLPEYYFQTDWYKFFKDNFMFVATADSEPLLPLGKEWARNCPNMRFWTSFASRILKEENYELYKHCDTIHAALEVEDFKPLPKEEKLALRHKFNIQDDEKIIMYLGRNQLRKIFGKHIEGLAEFKKKNPDKKLRLLFHCSWAEPGGWPLNQIREDYGLKREDILTTYFCRNCQDWNIQPYEGEDLNCPHCNAQKSRITAGINSTISEKDLNKIYNLADGAASLFTSGGFEFFNAESLLAGIPLACPNYACGETFCAKDFVYTINGTFTFEHNTGFKKFVPYTKSVCDFFEYIYNLTEKERDRVSKAGRDWAVQEFDKDVIAKKYMDFFDSCKPIDWDSYFNRKKELKNVTAQVEDKQSDNEFIDHCYKTILNMDLPETDSGKIHWAKFLAQPQDKRKLRESLVNSFRMAAQEHNNKVQPQIPFESLLLNNGKKEFLLVCKESAGDILYATAILESLRKSYPSSEWNIYFACDSQFGELLDGNPYIDKVLPYLPFMEQEIQCTGQGERKGMFSGYIFLTTNTQRHLSYLTNNNVGEIK
;
A
#
# COMPACT_ATOMS: atom_id res chain seq x y z
N MET A 1 16.43 -12.93 31.08
CA MET A 1 15.35 -13.40 30.18
C MET A 1 15.28 -12.37 29.04
N GLU A 2 15.59 -12.74 27.82
CA GLU A 2 15.36 -11.87 26.67
C GLU A 2 13.86 -11.58 26.57
N GLN A 3 13.52 -10.32 26.56
CA GLN A 3 12.12 -9.90 26.42
C GLN A 3 11.67 -10.30 25.00
N LYS A 4 10.71 -11.22 24.91
CA LYS A 4 10.18 -11.70 23.63
C LYS A 4 9.60 -10.50 22.87
N ARG A 5 10.15 -10.19 21.70
CA ARG A 5 9.69 -9.10 20.84
C ARG A 5 8.24 -9.33 20.41
N LEU A 6 7.46 -8.26 20.32
CA LEU A 6 6.11 -8.34 19.78
C LEU A 6 6.16 -8.50 18.26
N ARG A 7 5.39 -9.44 17.72
CA ARG A 7 5.25 -9.63 16.26
C ARG A 7 4.19 -8.67 15.74
N ILE A 8 4.57 -7.76 14.90
CA ILE A 8 3.66 -6.77 14.32
C ILE A 8 3.56 -6.90 12.82
N GLY A 9 2.35 -6.72 12.29
CA GLY A 9 2.05 -6.72 10.86
C GLY A 9 1.87 -5.32 10.31
N VAL A 10 2.35 -5.09 9.09
CA VAL A 10 2.07 -3.90 8.29
C VAL A 10 1.55 -4.34 6.93
N ILE A 11 0.41 -3.85 6.52
CA ILE A 11 -0.23 -4.14 5.23
C ILE A 11 -0.38 -2.81 4.50
N THR A 12 0.36 -2.62 3.43
CA THR A 12 0.27 -1.42 2.58
C THR A 12 1.07 -1.61 1.28
N ASN A 13 1.17 -0.57 0.47
CA ASN A 13 2.01 -0.58 -0.73
C ASN A 13 3.48 -0.80 -0.36
N ASN A 14 4.21 -1.50 -1.24
CA ASN A 14 5.65 -1.70 -1.06
C ASN A 14 6.37 -0.35 -0.92
N ILE A 15 7.28 -0.26 0.04
CA ILE A 15 8.01 0.98 0.37
C ILE A 15 9.02 1.40 -0.71
N SER A 16 9.31 0.56 -1.69
CA SER A 16 10.11 0.92 -2.87
C SER A 16 9.29 1.67 -3.93
N ILE A 17 7.96 1.60 -3.85
CA ILE A 17 7.05 2.26 -4.80
C ILE A 17 6.83 3.71 -4.36
N LYS A 18 6.87 4.64 -5.32
CA LYS A 18 6.71 6.09 -5.06
C LYS A 18 5.23 6.52 -4.91
N THR A 19 4.35 5.66 -4.39
CA THR A 19 3.00 6.05 -3.99
C THR A 19 3.03 6.80 -2.65
N GLY A 20 2.00 7.57 -2.33
CA GLY A 20 1.89 8.22 -1.03
C GLY A 20 1.95 7.23 0.14
N LEU A 21 1.25 6.10 0.01
CA LEU A 21 1.25 5.02 1.00
C LEU A 21 2.64 4.40 1.18
N GLY A 22 3.30 4.02 0.08
CA GLY A 22 4.66 3.48 0.13
C GLY A 22 5.69 4.46 0.68
N ARG A 23 5.59 5.75 0.30
CA ARG A 23 6.47 6.81 0.84
C ARG A 23 6.29 7.02 2.34
N SER A 24 5.04 7.06 2.81
CA SER A 24 4.77 7.16 4.25
C SER A 24 5.34 5.96 5.01
N ALA A 25 5.05 4.73 4.55
CA ALA A 25 5.56 3.52 5.18
C ALA A 25 7.11 3.46 5.19
N LYS A 26 7.76 3.88 4.11
CA LYS A 26 9.23 4.01 4.02
C LYS A 26 9.81 4.89 5.12
N SER A 27 9.08 5.90 5.57
CA SER A 27 9.56 6.83 6.60
C SER A 27 9.43 6.27 8.02
N TRP A 28 8.33 5.60 8.38
CA TRP A 28 8.11 5.18 9.76
C TRP A 28 8.44 3.71 10.08
N VAL A 29 8.32 2.77 9.12
CA VAL A 29 8.59 1.34 9.36
C VAL A 29 10.05 1.07 9.80
N PRO A 30 11.08 1.69 9.17
CA PRO A 30 12.46 1.52 9.61
C PRO A 30 12.70 1.93 11.07
N ILE A 31 12.03 2.98 11.55
CA ILE A 31 12.17 3.45 12.95
C ILE A 31 11.62 2.41 13.91
N ILE A 32 10.45 1.83 13.59
CA ILE A 32 9.85 0.76 14.41
C ILE A 32 10.78 -0.46 14.45
N TYR A 33 11.31 -0.88 13.32
CA TYR A 33 12.27 -1.98 13.26
C TYR A 33 13.54 -1.70 14.07
N GLN A 34 14.14 -0.52 13.88
CA GLN A 34 15.37 -0.10 14.58
C GLN A 34 15.20 0.06 16.08
N SER A 35 13.96 0.26 16.56
CA SER A 35 13.68 0.32 18.00
C SER A 35 14.06 -0.97 18.74
N GLY A 36 14.19 -2.09 18.02
CA GLY A 36 14.49 -3.41 18.59
C GLY A 36 13.38 -4.04 19.42
N LYS A 37 12.24 -3.35 19.57
CA LYS A 37 11.09 -3.83 20.37
C LYS A 37 10.22 -4.83 19.63
N TYR A 38 10.22 -4.81 18.30
CA TYR A 38 9.26 -5.51 17.45
C TYR A 38 9.94 -6.40 16.43
N ASP A 39 9.33 -7.55 16.17
CA ASP A 39 9.55 -8.34 14.96
C ASP A 39 8.56 -7.86 13.91
N VAL A 40 9.04 -7.20 12.87
CA VAL A 40 8.21 -6.59 11.83
C VAL A 40 7.94 -7.56 10.69
N TYR A 41 6.67 -7.74 10.35
CA TYR A 41 6.16 -8.51 9.22
C TYR A 41 5.45 -7.56 8.26
N PHE A 42 5.77 -7.61 6.98
CA PHE A 42 5.21 -6.68 5.99
C PHE A 42 4.51 -7.42 4.86
N LEU A 43 3.21 -7.21 4.70
CA LEU A 43 2.44 -7.72 3.56
C LEU A 43 2.38 -6.63 2.48
N ASN A 44 3.12 -6.84 1.40
CA ASN A 44 3.28 -5.89 0.31
C ASN A 44 2.14 -6.06 -0.69
N GLN A 45 1.27 -5.06 -0.79
CA GLN A 45 0.17 -5.07 -1.75
C GLN A 45 0.68 -5.06 -3.19
N SER A 46 -0.08 -5.73 -4.07
CA SER A 46 0.21 -5.87 -5.50
C SER A 46 1.56 -6.50 -5.84
N MET A 47 2.13 -7.26 -4.90
CA MET A 47 3.41 -7.96 -5.04
C MET A 47 3.20 -9.45 -4.87
N GLU A 48 4.00 -10.25 -5.54
CA GLU A 48 4.05 -11.70 -5.34
C GLU A 48 5.10 -12.06 -4.29
N ASN A 49 4.97 -13.23 -3.68
CA ASN A 49 5.98 -13.73 -2.76
C ASN A 49 7.32 -13.96 -3.49
N GLY A 50 8.42 -13.71 -2.79
CA GLY A 50 9.76 -13.88 -3.36
C GLY A 50 10.24 -12.72 -4.23
N ASP A 51 9.50 -11.61 -4.30
CA ASP A 51 9.94 -10.44 -5.06
C ASP A 51 11.34 -9.98 -4.62
N PRO A 52 12.29 -9.79 -5.56
CA PRO A 52 13.68 -9.43 -5.22
C PRO A 52 13.82 -8.13 -4.42
N SER A 53 12.84 -7.23 -4.50
CA SER A 53 12.87 -5.99 -3.71
C SER A 53 12.78 -6.23 -2.21
N PHE A 54 12.21 -7.36 -1.76
CA PHE A 54 12.09 -7.71 -0.35
C PHE A 54 13.45 -7.92 0.33
N GLN A 55 14.47 -8.36 -0.41
CA GLN A 55 15.82 -8.55 0.10
C GLN A 55 16.51 -7.24 0.52
N LYS A 56 15.97 -6.10 0.14
CA LYS A 56 16.52 -4.78 0.50
C LYS A 56 16.19 -4.37 1.92
N TYR A 57 15.29 -5.06 2.59
CA TYR A 57 14.77 -4.66 3.89
C TYR A 57 15.08 -5.70 4.97
N PRO A 58 15.37 -5.26 6.20
CA PRO A 58 15.80 -6.17 7.28
C PRO A 58 14.64 -6.92 7.97
N TRP A 59 13.39 -6.64 7.61
CA TRP A 59 12.21 -7.28 8.17
C TRP A 59 11.64 -8.35 7.24
N THR A 60 10.73 -9.18 7.79
CA THR A 60 10.07 -10.23 7.03
C THR A 60 9.03 -9.64 6.08
N SER A 61 9.15 -9.90 4.78
CA SER A 61 8.27 -9.37 3.74
C SER A 61 7.56 -10.48 2.98
N PHE A 62 6.26 -10.28 2.74
CA PHE A 62 5.39 -11.16 1.98
C PHE A 62 4.72 -10.39 0.85
N GLY A 63 4.41 -11.06 -0.24
CA GLY A 63 3.56 -10.53 -1.29
C GLY A 63 2.10 -10.84 -1.03
N ALA A 64 1.23 -9.85 -1.26
CA ALA A 64 -0.21 -10.01 -1.11
C ALA A 64 -0.83 -10.96 -2.16
N MET A 65 -0.18 -11.05 -3.33
CA MET A 65 -0.64 -11.91 -4.44
C MET A 65 -0.18 -13.36 -4.21
N SER A 66 -0.80 -14.02 -3.22
CA SER A 66 -0.57 -15.42 -2.89
C SER A 66 -1.89 -16.08 -2.46
N ASN A 67 -1.95 -17.41 -2.54
CA ASN A 67 -3.08 -18.24 -2.09
C ASN A 67 -4.44 -17.83 -2.68
N PHE A 68 -4.55 -17.75 -4.01
CA PHE A 68 -5.80 -17.40 -4.68
C PHE A 68 -6.12 -18.34 -5.84
N ASP A 69 -7.39 -18.40 -6.22
CA ASP A 69 -7.85 -19.15 -7.40
C ASP A 69 -7.34 -18.49 -8.69
N GLN A 70 -6.38 -19.13 -9.34
CA GLN A 70 -5.75 -18.64 -10.54
C GLN A 70 -6.73 -18.54 -11.73
N ASN A 71 -7.70 -19.44 -11.82
CA ASN A 71 -8.70 -19.41 -12.91
C ASN A 71 -9.60 -18.20 -12.75
N ARG A 72 -10.09 -17.96 -11.54
CA ARG A 72 -10.89 -16.77 -11.23
C ARG A 72 -10.09 -15.49 -11.43
N PHE A 73 -8.84 -15.46 -10.99
CA PHE A 73 -7.95 -14.30 -11.15
C PHE A 73 -7.77 -13.92 -12.63
N ASN A 74 -7.63 -14.89 -13.52
CA ASN A 74 -7.46 -14.64 -14.94
C ASN A 74 -8.72 -14.09 -15.63
N GLN A 75 -9.90 -14.34 -15.08
CA GLN A 75 -11.20 -14.03 -15.69
C GLN A 75 -11.92 -12.84 -15.05
N ASP A 76 -11.63 -12.51 -13.79
CA ASP A 76 -12.36 -11.53 -13.00
C ASP A 76 -11.45 -10.37 -12.54
N GLN A 77 -11.56 -9.22 -13.21
CA GLN A 77 -10.79 -8.02 -12.87
C GLN A 77 -11.08 -7.51 -11.45
N ASN A 78 -12.28 -7.71 -10.92
CA ASN A 78 -12.59 -7.33 -9.55
C ASN A 78 -11.85 -8.24 -8.57
N PHE A 79 -11.82 -9.54 -8.86
CA PHE A 79 -11.05 -10.48 -8.04
C PHE A 79 -9.54 -10.23 -8.11
N GLN A 80 -9.01 -9.78 -9.25
CA GLN A 80 -7.61 -9.33 -9.34
C GLN A 80 -7.30 -8.23 -8.34
N ARG A 81 -8.22 -7.27 -8.17
CA ARG A 81 -8.08 -6.21 -7.15
C ARG A 81 -8.14 -6.78 -5.73
N VAL A 82 -9.08 -7.68 -5.47
CA VAL A 82 -9.22 -8.37 -4.17
C VAL A 82 -7.89 -9.01 -3.76
N VAL A 83 -7.27 -9.75 -4.67
CA VAL A 83 -5.97 -10.40 -4.48
C VAL A 83 -4.85 -9.35 -4.31
N ALA A 84 -4.78 -8.37 -5.21
CA ALA A 84 -3.71 -7.36 -5.20
C ALA A 84 -3.67 -6.56 -3.89
N TYR A 85 -4.83 -6.29 -3.27
CA TYR A 85 -4.90 -5.61 -1.97
C TYR A 85 -4.74 -6.54 -0.77
N GLY A 86 -4.49 -7.83 -0.98
CA GLY A 86 -4.16 -8.78 0.07
C GLY A 86 -5.35 -9.32 0.84
N ASN A 87 -6.60 -9.12 0.37
CA ASN A 87 -7.78 -9.62 1.07
C ASN A 87 -7.76 -11.15 1.21
N THR A 88 -7.31 -11.87 0.18
CA THR A 88 -7.18 -13.33 0.22
C THR A 88 -6.03 -13.83 1.10
N SER A 89 -5.08 -12.98 1.43
CA SER A 89 -3.86 -13.35 2.16
C SER A 89 -3.82 -12.83 3.60
N VAL A 90 -4.71 -11.91 3.98
CA VAL A 90 -4.66 -11.23 5.28
C VAL A 90 -4.86 -12.20 6.45
N GLU A 91 -5.77 -13.16 6.35
CA GLU A 91 -5.99 -14.15 7.41
C GLU A 91 -4.72 -14.95 7.68
N SER A 92 -4.16 -15.60 6.65
CA SER A 92 -2.94 -16.39 6.79
C SER A 92 -1.76 -15.53 7.24
N PHE A 93 -1.62 -14.32 6.69
CA PHE A 93 -0.57 -13.39 7.13
C PHE A 93 -0.61 -13.11 8.62
N ILE A 94 -1.80 -12.91 9.21
CA ILE A 94 -1.96 -12.62 10.63
C ILE A 94 -1.84 -13.86 11.48
N THR A 95 -2.54 -14.94 11.10
CA THR A 95 -2.67 -16.15 11.93
C THR A 95 -1.42 -17.01 11.89
N ASP A 96 -0.84 -17.25 10.70
CA ASP A 96 0.33 -18.13 10.56
C ASP A 96 1.58 -17.51 11.16
N ASN A 97 1.71 -16.18 11.08
CA ASN A 97 2.80 -15.46 11.73
C ASN A 97 2.52 -15.16 13.21
N ARG A 98 1.33 -15.53 13.73
CA ARG A 98 0.93 -15.31 15.12
C ARG A 98 1.18 -13.87 15.57
N LEU A 99 0.69 -12.90 14.78
CA LEU A 99 0.94 -11.49 15.03
C LEU A 99 0.28 -11.03 16.34
N ASN A 100 0.92 -10.11 17.02
CA ASN A 100 0.37 -9.49 18.23
C ASN A 100 -0.45 -8.23 17.90
N ALA A 101 -0.09 -7.53 16.83
CA ALA A 101 -0.81 -6.35 16.34
C ALA A 101 -0.62 -6.23 14.83
N CYS A 102 -1.53 -5.53 14.15
CA CYS A 102 -1.42 -5.29 12.72
C CYS A 102 -1.97 -3.92 12.34
N VAL A 103 -1.33 -3.26 11.40
CA VAL A 103 -1.78 -2.01 10.78
C VAL A 103 -2.04 -2.25 9.30
N LEU A 104 -3.24 -1.94 8.83
CA LEU A 104 -3.58 -1.77 7.42
C LEU A 104 -3.57 -0.27 7.12
N ALA A 105 -2.76 0.19 6.15
CA ALA A 105 -2.74 1.58 5.71
C ALA A 105 -3.06 1.66 4.23
N ASP A 106 -4.29 2.06 3.87
CA ASP A 106 -4.77 2.15 2.49
C ASP A 106 -6.10 2.92 2.39
N ASP A 107 -6.66 2.99 1.19
CA ASP A 107 -8.02 3.46 0.95
C ASP A 107 -9.07 2.45 1.48
N PHE A 108 -10.27 2.90 1.79
CA PHE A 108 -11.35 2.05 2.32
C PHE A 108 -11.65 0.81 1.46
N TRP A 109 -11.58 0.95 0.15
CA TRP A 109 -11.90 -0.12 -0.79
C TRP A 109 -10.80 -1.19 -0.90
N ALA A 110 -9.67 -1.00 -0.27
CA ALA A 110 -8.61 -2.00 -0.19
C ALA A 110 -8.96 -3.17 0.76
N GLY A 111 -9.75 -2.91 1.80
CA GLY A 111 -10.22 -3.92 2.74
C GLY A 111 -11.69 -4.23 2.53
N LEU A 112 -12.03 -5.46 2.15
CA LEU A 112 -13.40 -5.87 1.90
C LEU A 112 -14.02 -6.58 3.12
N PRO A 113 -15.23 -6.18 3.57
CA PRO A 113 -15.86 -6.66 4.80
C PRO A 113 -15.93 -8.18 4.94
N GLU A 114 -16.15 -8.91 3.84
CA GLU A 114 -16.24 -10.36 3.83
C GLU A 114 -14.94 -11.07 4.22
N TYR A 115 -13.79 -10.42 4.02
CA TYR A 115 -12.48 -10.95 4.42
C TYR A 115 -12.06 -10.54 5.84
N TYR A 116 -12.83 -9.65 6.49
CA TYR A 116 -12.56 -9.12 7.82
C TYR A 116 -13.73 -9.41 8.77
N PHE A 117 -14.79 -8.63 8.74
CA PHE A 117 -15.80 -8.57 9.82
C PHE A 117 -16.57 -9.85 10.02
N GLN A 118 -16.73 -10.65 8.98
CA GLN A 118 -17.46 -11.94 9.03
C GLN A 118 -16.55 -13.12 9.44
N THR A 119 -15.22 -12.90 9.49
CA THR A 119 -14.25 -13.96 9.76
C THR A 119 -13.99 -14.14 11.25
N ASP A 120 -13.63 -15.36 11.65
CA ASP A 120 -13.31 -15.65 13.06
C ASP A 120 -11.99 -15.04 13.50
N TRP A 121 -11.01 -14.95 12.58
CA TRP A 121 -9.74 -14.35 12.89
C TRP A 121 -9.90 -12.87 13.23
N TYR A 122 -10.71 -12.13 12.48
CA TYR A 122 -10.89 -10.70 12.73
C TYR A 122 -11.66 -10.46 14.04
N LYS A 123 -12.73 -11.22 14.31
CA LYS A 123 -13.45 -11.14 15.59
C LYS A 123 -12.54 -11.37 16.78
N PHE A 124 -11.55 -12.26 16.63
CA PHE A 124 -10.56 -12.57 17.65
C PHE A 124 -9.46 -11.51 17.78
N PHE A 125 -9.07 -10.88 16.68
CA PHE A 125 -7.91 -10.01 16.56
C PHE A 125 -8.23 -8.51 16.47
N LYS A 126 -9.49 -8.12 16.27
CA LYS A 126 -9.92 -6.74 15.92
C LYS A 126 -9.42 -5.64 16.88
N ASP A 127 -9.28 -5.94 18.16
CA ASP A 127 -8.80 -4.96 19.15
C ASP A 127 -7.30 -4.65 18.99
N ASN A 128 -6.56 -5.53 18.32
CA ASN A 128 -5.15 -5.41 17.98
C ASN A 128 -4.94 -5.09 16.48
N PHE A 129 -6.02 -4.75 15.77
CA PHE A 129 -5.99 -4.35 14.37
C PHE A 129 -6.30 -2.86 14.25
N MET A 130 -5.43 -2.12 13.57
CA MET A 130 -5.63 -0.71 13.23
C MET A 130 -5.82 -0.56 11.74
N PHE A 131 -6.82 0.18 11.31
CA PHE A 131 -6.93 0.62 9.93
C PHE A 131 -6.67 2.13 9.83
N VAL A 132 -5.69 2.52 9.05
CA VAL A 132 -5.35 3.91 8.76
C VAL A 132 -5.78 4.20 7.33
N ALA A 133 -6.94 4.82 7.16
CA ALA A 133 -7.54 5.04 5.86
C ALA A 133 -7.36 6.48 5.36
N THR A 134 -7.50 6.66 4.05
CA THR A 134 -7.67 7.98 3.44
C THR A 134 -9.14 8.22 3.11
N ALA A 135 -9.59 9.47 3.25
CA ALA A 135 -10.89 9.91 2.75
C ALA A 135 -10.70 11.25 2.06
N ASP A 136 -11.12 11.31 0.82
CA ASP A 136 -10.87 12.46 -0.04
C ASP A 136 -12.13 13.30 -0.35
N SER A 137 -13.32 12.80 0.02
CA SER A 137 -14.60 13.44 -0.29
C SER A 137 -15.68 13.08 0.73
N GLU A 138 -16.70 13.92 0.85
CA GLU A 138 -17.94 13.65 1.59
C GLU A 138 -19.12 13.50 0.61
N PRO A 139 -20.16 12.71 1.01
CA PRO A 139 -20.25 11.89 2.22
C PRO A 139 -19.34 10.64 2.14
N LEU A 140 -18.96 10.07 3.28
CA LEU A 140 -18.31 8.76 3.25
C LEU A 140 -19.27 7.69 2.71
N LEU A 141 -18.80 6.88 1.79
CA LEU A 141 -19.56 5.75 1.25
C LEU A 141 -19.87 4.71 2.32
N PRO A 142 -20.90 3.85 2.11
CA PRO A 142 -21.30 2.81 3.06
C PRO A 142 -20.12 1.95 3.56
N LEU A 143 -19.23 1.55 2.68
CA LEU A 143 -18.04 0.75 3.02
C LEU A 143 -17.12 1.47 4.04
N GLY A 144 -16.87 2.77 3.86
CA GLY A 144 -16.07 3.55 4.80
C GLY A 144 -16.73 3.67 6.17
N LYS A 145 -18.07 3.82 6.21
CA LYS A 145 -18.85 3.83 7.45
C LYS A 145 -18.88 2.47 8.13
N GLU A 146 -18.91 1.39 7.36
CA GLU A 146 -18.86 0.03 7.87
C GLU A 146 -17.52 -0.24 8.56
N TRP A 147 -16.40 0.16 7.94
CA TRP A 147 -15.10 0.12 8.57
C TRP A 147 -15.06 0.94 9.87
N ALA A 148 -15.55 2.16 9.83
CA ALA A 148 -15.60 3.03 11.00
C ALA A 148 -16.41 2.45 12.17
N ARG A 149 -17.45 1.64 11.90
CA ARG A 149 -18.26 0.96 12.93
C ARG A 149 -17.57 -0.27 13.51
N ASN A 150 -16.88 -1.04 12.69
CA ASN A 150 -16.40 -2.37 13.04
C ASN A 150 -14.91 -2.44 13.41
N CYS A 151 -14.14 -1.37 13.14
CA CYS A 151 -12.72 -1.28 13.50
C CYS A 151 -12.52 -0.37 14.72
N PRO A 152 -12.25 -0.92 15.92
CA PRO A 152 -12.05 -0.12 17.14
C PRO A 152 -10.89 0.89 17.04
N ASN A 153 -9.86 0.57 16.24
CA ASN A 153 -8.70 1.43 16.06
C ASN A 153 -8.71 2.07 14.66
N MET A 154 -9.87 2.62 14.26
CA MET A 154 -9.99 3.34 13.00
C MET A 154 -9.26 4.69 13.07
N ARG A 155 -8.36 4.94 12.12
CA ARG A 155 -7.58 6.18 11.99
C ARG A 155 -7.64 6.70 10.56
N PHE A 156 -7.40 8.01 10.42
CA PHE A 156 -7.36 8.66 9.11
C PHE A 156 -6.10 9.51 8.99
N TRP A 157 -5.61 9.69 7.77
CA TRP A 157 -4.46 10.56 7.54
C TRP A 157 -4.75 12.04 7.79
N THR A 158 -6.02 12.43 7.77
CA THR A 158 -6.45 13.81 8.05
C THR A 158 -7.68 13.81 8.96
N SER A 159 -7.94 14.93 9.63
CA SER A 159 -9.08 15.07 10.51
C SER A 159 -10.43 15.12 9.78
N PHE A 160 -10.43 15.33 8.47
CA PHE A 160 -11.63 15.48 7.64
C PHE A 160 -12.63 14.32 7.83
N ALA A 161 -12.16 13.07 7.64
CA ALA A 161 -13.06 11.92 7.73
C ALA A 161 -13.57 11.68 9.16
N SER A 162 -12.72 11.86 10.17
CA SER A 162 -13.16 11.72 11.57
C SER A 162 -14.16 12.81 11.96
N ARG A 163 -14.01 14.04 11.42
CA ARG A 163 -14.96 15.12 11.61
C ARG A 163 -16.35 14.78 11.04
N ILE A 164 -16.42 14.44 9.76
CA ILE A 164 -17.72 14.16 9.12
C ILE A 164 -18.45 12.96 9.75
N LEU A 165 -17.71 11.94 10.19
CA LEU A 165 -18.28 10.81 10.92
C LEU A 165 -18.85 11.23 12.29
N LYS A 166 -18.08 12.01 13.06
CA LYS A 166 -18.50 12.49 14.38
C LYS A 166 -19.66 13.48 14.30
N GLU A 167 -19.73 14.30 13.25
CA GLU A 167 -20.87 15.17 12.96
C GLU A 167 -22.13 14.38 12.61
N GLU A 168 -21.98 13.24 11.89
CA GLU A 168 -23.10 12.35 11.58
C GLU A 168 -23.62 11.63 12.84
N ASN A 169 -22.73 11.03 13.65
CA ASN A 169 -23.09 10.39 14.92
C ASN A 169 -21.88 10.29 15.85
N TYR A 170 -21.79 11.20 16.80
CA TYR A 170 -20.65 11.28 17.72
C TYR A 170 -20.46 10.00 18.54
N GLU A 171 -21.53 9.47 19.15
CA GLU A 171 -21.43 8.30 20.01
C GLU A 171 -20.94 7.05 19.28
N LEU A 172 -21.34 6.91 18.02
CA LEU A 172 -20.96 5.77 17.20
C LEU A 172 -19.51 5.87 16.71
N TYR A 173 -19.01 7.09 16.43
CA TYR A 173 -17.73 7.30 15.77
C TYR A 173 -16.68 8.06 16.61
N LYS A 174 -16.92 8.26 17.92
CA LYS A 174 -16.01 8.99 18.82
C LYS A 174 -14.60 8.39 18.90
N HIS A 175 -14.46 7.08 18.64
CA HIS A 175 -13.18 6.35 18.63
C HIS A 175 -12.33 6.60 17.37
N CYS A 176 -12.95 7.12 16.30
CA CYS A 176 -12.22 7.47 15.08
C CYS A 176 -11.32 8.69 15.31
N ASP A 177 -10.05 8.59 14.91
CA ASP A 177 -9.06 9.63 15.16
C ASP A 177 -8.07 9.75 14.00
N THR A 178 -7.02 10.55 14.14
CA THR A 178 -6.08 10.92 13.09
C THR A 178 -4.66 10.46 13.40
N ILE A 179 -4.05 9.78 12.42
CA ILE A 179 -2.60 9.58 12.33
C ILE A 179 -2.16 10.07 10.95
N HIS A 180 -1.40 11.16 10.90
CA HIS A 180 -0.95 11.74 9.64
C HIS A 180 0.01 10.82 8.88
N ALA A 181 0.17 11.05 7.57
CA ALA A 181 1.23 10.42 6.81
C ALA A 181 2.61 10.90 7.31
N ALA A 182 3.56 9.98 7.37
CA ALA A 182 4.92 10.28 7.82
C ALA A 182 5.79 10.85 6.68
N LEU A 183 6.64 11.82 6.99
CA LEU A 183 7.62 12.40 6.07
C LEU A 183 9.02 12.40 6.67
N GLU A 184 10.01 12.33 5.79
CA GLU A 184 11.41 12.63 6.08
C GLU A 184 11.60 14.16 6.09
N VAL A 185 11.34 14.79 7.24
CA VAL A 185 11.31 16.27 7.34
C VAL A 185 12.66 16.92 7.02
N GLU A 186 13.77 16.21 7.15
CA GLU A 186 15.11 16.69 6.82
C GLU A 186 15.40 16.69 5.31
N ASP A 187 14.65 15.96 4.51
CA ASP A 187 14.80 15.97 3.06
C ASP A 187 14.20 17.24 2.45
N PHE A 188 13.27 17.89 3.15
CA PHE A 188 12.61 19.12 2.72
C PHE A 188 12.91 20.26 3.70
N LYS A 189 13.69 21.23 3.26
CA LYS A 189 14.06 22.39 4.06
C LYS A 189 14.40 23.62 3.20
N PRO A 190 14.26 24.81 3.75
CA PRO A 190 14.72 26.02 3.07
C PRO A 190 16.21 25.93 2.74
N LEU A 191 16.58 26.27 1.53
CA LEU A 191 17.99 26.44 1.15
C LEU A 191 18.51 27.80 1.60
N PRO A 192 19.81 27.93 1.85
CA PRO A 192 20.45 29.21 2.04
C PRO A 192 20.13 30.16 0.87
N LYS A 193 20.00 31.48 1.17
CA LYS A 193 19.57 32.47 0.18
C LYS A 193 20.49 32.50 -1.06
N GLU A 194 21.79 32.37 -0.86
CA GLU A 194 22.77 32.35 -1.94
C GLU A 194 22.65 31.13 -2.83
N GLU A 195 22.42 29.94 -2.22
CA GLU A 195 22.22 28.71 -2.95
C GLU A 195 20.90 28.75 -3.75
N LYS A 196 19.81 29.26 -3.15
CA LYS A 196 18.55 29.51 -3.82
C LYS A 196 18.70 30.42 -5.03
N LEU A 197 19.43 31.56 -4.91
CA LEU A 197 19.66 32.48 -6.02
C LEU A 197 20.48 31.82 -7.13
N ALA A 198 21.60 31.15 -6.79
CA ALA A 198 22.42 30.45 -7.76
C ALA A 198 21.59 29.37 -8.53
N LEU A 199 20.72 28.65 -7.83
CA LEU A 199 19.84 27.67 -8.45
C LEU A 199 18.81 28.32 -9.39
N ARG A 200 18.22 29.46 -9.02
CA ARG A 200 17.30 30.23 -9.87
C ARG A 200 18.00 30.73 -11.14
N HIS A 201 19.19 31.28 -11.01
CA HIS A 201 20.00 31.75 -12.16
C HIS A 201 20.33 30.58 -13.12
N LYS A 202 20.66 29.40 -12.58
CA LYS A 202 20.91 28.20 -13.38
C LYS A 202 19.74 27.89 -14.32
N PHE A 203 18.51 28.17 -13.91
CA PHE A 203 17.30 27.89 -14.71
C PHE A 203 16.68 29.16 -15.34
N ASN A 204 17.48 30.24 -15.50
CA ASN A 204 17.04 31.49 -16.09
C ASN A 204 15.80 32.11 -15.41
N ILE A 205 15.72 32.01 -14.08
CA ILE A 205 14.69 32.64 -13.25
C ILE A 205 15.32 33.92 -12.68
N GLN A 206 14.72 35.08 -13.00
CA GLN A 206 15.22 36.38 -12.61
C GLN A 206 14.93 36.66 -11.12
N ASP A 207 15.72 37.55 -10.48
CA ASP A 207 15.57 37.82 -9.05
C ASP A 207 14.26 38.54 -8.72
N ASP A 208 13.76 39.38 -9.64
CA ASP A 208 12.50 40.11 -9.53
C ASP A 208 11.26 39.30 -9.95
N GLU A 209 11.48 38.07 -10.38
CA GLU A 209 10.41 37.20 -10.85
C GLU A 209 9.88 36.32 -9.70
N LYS A 210 8.57 36.07 -9.69
CA LYS A 210 7.92 35.13 -8.77
C LYS A 210 7.54 33.83 -9.45
N ILE A 211 7.74 32.73 -8.74
CA ILE A 211 7.38 31.38 -9.19
C ILE A 211 6.32 30.82 -8.26
N ILE A 212 5.17 30.45 -8.82
CA ILE A 212 4.15 29.66 -8.13
C ILE A 212 4.27 28.20 -8.59
N MET A 213 4.46 27.32 -7.65
CA MET A 213 4.67 25.89 -7.92
C MET A 213 3.42 25.07 -7.65
N TYR A 214 3.23 24.04 -8.46
CA TYR A 214 2.39 22.88 -8.14
C TYR A 214 3.07 21.59 -8.54
N LEU A 215 3.03 20.59 -7.65
CA LEU A 215 3.55 19.26 -7.87
C LEU A 215 2.45 18.23 -7.68
N GLY A 216 2.33 17.30 -8.62
CA GLY A 216 1.39 16.20 -8.53
C GLY A 216 1.28 15.42 -9.83
N ARG A 217 0.65 14.25 -9.76
CA ARG A 217 0.25 13.53 -10.96
C ARG A 217 -0.79 14.36 -11.72
N ASN A 218 -0.65 14.48 -13.02
CA ASN A 218 -1.61 15.18 -13.88
C ASN A 218 -2.92 14.38 -13.98
N GLN A 219 -3.76 14.47 -12.96
CA GLN A 219 -5.07 13.81 -12.85
C GLN A 219 -6.18 14.86 -12.83
N LEU A 220 -7.38 14.49 -13.28
CA LEU A 220 -8.53 15.41 -13.36
C LEU A 220 -8.84 16.10 -12.03
N ARG A 221 -8.73 15.38 -10.89
CA ARG A 221 -8.97 15.96 -9.57
C ARG A 221 -7.94 17.01 -9.13
N LYS A 222 -6.78 17.06 -9.79
CA LYS A 222 -5.67 18.01 -9.55
C LYS A 222 -5.73 19.24 -10.44
N ILE A 223 -6.84 19.74 -10.70
CA ILE A 223 -7.29 20.86 -11.54
C ILE A 223 -6.20 21.86 -12.00
N PHE A 224 -5.17 21.37 -12.65
CA PHE A 224 -4.06 22.18 -13.21
C PHE A 224 -4.55 23.37 -14.07
N GLY A 225 -5.66 23.19 -14.78
CA GLY A 225 -6.25 24.25 -15.59
C GLY A 225 -6.59 25.52 -14.79
N LYS A 226 -6.95 25.40 -13.51
CA LYS A 226 -7.25 26.56 -12.66
C LYS A 226 -6.02 27.38 -12.29
N HIS A 227 -4.83 26.79 -12.24
CA HIS A 227 -3.58 27.54 -12.10
C HIS A 227 -3.31 28.40 -13.35
N ILE A 228 -3.52 27.81 -14.53
CA ILE A 228 -3.33 28.48 -15.84
C ILE A 228 -4.31 29.65 -15.98
N GLU A 229 -5.58 29.40 -15.68
CA GLU A 229 -6.63 30.42 -15.69
C GLU A 229 -6.32 31.56 -14.71
N GLY A 230 -5.89 31.23 -13.49
CA GLY A 230 -5.46 32.22 -12.49
C GLY A 230 -4.24 33.04 -12.93
N LEU A 231 -3.27 32.42 -13.60
CA LEU A 231 -2.14 33.13 -14.18
C LEU A 231 -2.55 34.11 -15.28
N ALA A 232 -3.43 33.67 -16.18
CA ALA A 232 -3.94 34.53 -17.26
C ALA A 232 -4.65 35.76 -16.68
N GLU A 233 -5.51 35.57 -15.65
CA GLU A 233 -6.16 36.69 -14.97
C GLU A 233 -5.15 37.59 -14.26
N PHE A 234 -4.15 37.04 -13.59
CA PHE A 234 -3.10 37.81 -12.94
C PHE A 234 -2.31 38.68 -13.94
N LYS A 235 -1.89 38.11 -15.08
CA LYS A 235 -1.13 38.86 -16.10
C LYS A 235 -1.98 39.96 -16.75
N LYS A 236 -3.28 39.72 -16.95
CA LYS A 236 -4.19 40.73 -17.46
C LYS A 236 -4.32 41.93 -16.51
N LYS A 237 -4.35 41.69 -15.20
CA LYS A 237 -4.44 42.74 -14.18
C LYS A 237 -3.10 43.42 -13.90
N ASN A 238 -2.01 42.70 -14.07
CA ASN A 238 -0.67 43.13 -13.68
C ASN A 238 0.33 42.89 -14.83
N PRO A 239 0.23 43.63 -15.95
CA PRO A 239 1.04 43.36 -17.15
C PRO A 239 2.54 43.53 -16.94
N ASP A 240 2.95 44.37 -15.98
CA ASP A 240 4.36 44.66 -15.68
C ASP A 240 4.97 43.75 -14.62
N LYS A 241 4.16 42.90 -13.98
CA LYS A 241 4.62 41.99 -12.93
C LYS A 241 5.09 40.66 -13.53
N LYS A 242 6.29 40.23 -13.15
CA LYS A 242 6.88 38.95 -13.61
C LYS A 242 6.50 37.82 -12.69
N LEU A 243 5.60 36.95 -13.14
CA LEU A 243 5.18 35.73 -12.48
C LEU A 243 5.05 34.59 -13.47
N ARG A 244 5.61 33.42 -13.12
CA ARG A 244 5.46 32.18 -13.89
C ARG A 244 4.95 31.05 -12.99
N LEU A 245 4.35 30.04 -13.60
CA LEU A 245 4.05 28.78 -12.95
C LEU A 245 5.22 27.81 -13.14
N LEU A 246 5.40 26.92 -12.16
CA LEU A 246 6.27 25.75 -12.27
C LEU A 246 5.44 24.49 -11.98
N PHE A 247 5.24 23.67 -13.01
CA PHE A 247 4.55 22.38 -12.88
C PHE A 247 5.56 21.24 -12.85
N HIS A 248 5.55 20.51 -11.74
CA HIS A 248 6.26 19.26 -11.62
C HIS A 248 5.27 18.09 -11.81
N CYS A 249 5.01 17.75 -13.07
CA CYS A 249 4.08 16.70 -13.47
C CYS A 249 4.42 16.17 -14.86
N SER A 250 3.92 14.99 -15.20
CA SER A 250 3.92 14.52 -16.59
C SER A 250 2.88 15.29 -17.39
N TRP A 251 3.29 15.92 -18.50
CA TRP A 251 2.37 16.62 -19.41
C TRP A 251 1.65 15.64 -20.35
N ALA A 252 2.24 14.47 -20.59
CA ALA A 252 1.68 13.40 -21.41
C ALA A 252 0.97 12.30 -20.59
N GLU A 253 0.46 12.63 -19.40
CA GLU A 253 -0.26 11.67 -18.55
C GLU A 253 -1.55 11.23 -19.24
N PRO A 254 -1.77 9.92 -19.47
CA PRO A 254 -3.02 9.43 -20.08
C PRO A 254 -4.24 9.81 -19.22
N GLY A 255 -5.24 10.44 -19.84
CA GLY A 255 -6.44 10.92 -19.14
C GLY A 255 -6.21 12.15 -18.23
N GLY A 256 -5.04 12.78 -18.32
CA GLY A 256 -4.73 14.03 -17.63
C GLY A 256 -5.25 15.26 -18.35
N TRP A 257 -5.00 16.43 -17.76
CA TRP A 257 -5.30 17.72 -18.37
C TRP A 257 -4.40 17.98 -19.57
N PRO A 258 -4.93 18.44 -20.71
CA PRO A 258 -4.15 18.82 -21.90
C PRO A 258 -3.49 20.21 -21.67
N LEU A 259 -2.47 20.25 -20.82
CA LEU A 259 -1.90 21.49 -20.26
C LEU A 259 -1.44 22.48 -21.33
N ASN A 260 -0.85 21.98 -22.44
CA ASN A 260 -0.38 22.84 -23.53
C ASN A 260 -1.56 23.52 -24.22
N GLN A 261 -2.62 22.77 -24.52
CA GLN A 261 -3.83 23.32 -25.15
C GLN A 261 -4.48 24.36 -24.24
N ILE A 262 -4.65 24.07 -22.95
CA ILE A 262 -5.23 25.02 -21.99
C ILE A 262 -4.39 26.29 -21.92
N ARG A 263 -3.05 26.19 -21.90
CA ARG A 263 -2.15 27.35 -21.92
C ARG A 263 -2.43 28.25 -23.17
N GLU A 264 -2.58 27.62 -24.34
CA GLU A 264 -2.85 28.33 -25.59
C GLU A 264 -4.24 28.99 -25.60
N ASP A 265 -5.27 28.29 -25.11
CA ASP A 265 -6.64 28.78 -25.02
C ASP A 265 -6.75 30.05 -24.15
N TYR A 266 -5.91 30.14 -23.12
CA TYR A 266 -5.82 31.33 -22.25
C TYR A 266 -4.81 32.40 -22.77
N GLY A 267 -4.24 32.24 -23.95
CA GLY A 267 -3.35 33.18 -24.58
C GLY A 267 -2.00 33.37 -23.88
N LEU A 268 -1.58 32.39 -23.04
CA LEU A 268 -0.32 32.44 -22.34
C LEU A 268 0.84 31.96 -23.23
N LYS A 269 1.98 32.60 -23.09
CA LYS A 269 3.20 32.22 -23.78
C LYS A 269 3.77 30.92 -23.20
N ARG A 270 4.58 30.22 -23.98
CA ARG A 270 5.24 29.00 -23.52
C ARG A 270 6.15 29.26 -22.30
N GLU A 271 6.81 30.38 -22.29
CA GLU A 271 7.70 30.83 -21.22
C GLU A 271 6.99 31.11 -19.89
N ASP A 272 5.67 31.30 -19.90
CA ASP A 272 4.88 31.58 -18.71
C ASP A 272 4.73 30.39 -17.77
N ILE A 273 4.98 29.18 -18.29
CA ILE A 273 4.88 27.94 -17.51
C ILE A 273 6.16 27.12 -17.69
N LEU A 274 6.86 26.97 -16.60
CA LEU A 274 8.01 26.07 -16.49
C LEU A 274 7.57 24.65 -16.14
N THR A 275 8.35 23.67 -16.57
CA THR A 275 8.17 22.27 -16.17
C THR A 275 9.50 21.62 -15.88
N THR A 276 9.45 20.54 -15.11
CA THR A 276 10.62 19.73 -14.82
C THR A 276 10.77 18.65 -15.87
N TYR A 277 11.91 18.63 -16.55
CA TYR A 277 12.35 17.55 -17.42
C TYR A 277 13.29 16.60 -16.68
N PHE A 278 13.24 15.33 -17.07
CA PHE A 278 14.07 14.26 -16.53
C PHE A 278 14.57 13.35 -17.65
N CYS A 279 15.85 12.99 -17.61
CA CYS A 279 16.43 12.05 -18.58
C CYS A 279 16.39 10.62 -18.05
N ARG A 280 15.73 9.71 -18.78
CA ARG A 280 15.64 8.28 -18.42
C ARG A 280 17.00 7.57 -18.42
N ASN A 281 17.99 8.09 -19.18
CA ASN A 281 19.30 7.46 -19.33
C ASN A 281 20.31 7.89 -18.26
N CYS A 282 20.58 9.19 -18.13
CA CYS A 282 21.57 9.71 -17.17
C CYS A 282 20.96 10.24 -15.89
N GLN A 283 19.65 10.26 -15.78
CA GLN A 283 18.87 10.74 -14.64
C GLN A 283 19.07 12.24 -14.30
N ASP A 284 19.70 12.99 -15.19
CA ASP A 284 19.79 14.43 -15.08
C ASP A 284 18.44 15.10 -15.23
N TRP A 285 18.22 16.20 -14.50
CA TRP A 285 16.97 16.95 -14.54
C TRP A 285 17.23 18.44 -14.82
N ASN A 286 16.22 19.08 -15.40
CA ASN A 286 16.27 20.48 -15.77
C ASN A 286 14.90 21.14 -15.65
N ILE A 287 14.87 22.46 -15.50
CA ILE A 287 13.67 23.29 -15.47
C ILE A 287 13.67 24.20 -16.69
N GLN A 288 12.63 24.12 -17.50
CA GLN A 288 12.45 24.95 -18.70
C GLN A 288 10.98 24.96 -19.13
N PRO A 289 10.57 25.84 -20.06
CA PRO A 289 9.25 25.75 -20.70
C PRO A 289 9.01 24.40 -21.38
N TYR A 290 7.76 23.99 -21.52
CA TYR A 290 7.40 22.74 -22.20
C TYR A 290 7.75 22.79 -23.69
N GLU A 291 8.48 21.81 -24.18
CA GLU A 291 8.96 21.67 -25.55
C GLU A 291 8.53 20.35 -26.22
N GLY A 292 7.67 19.60 -25.55
CA GLY A 292 7.26 18.25 -25.98
C GLY A 292 7.88 17.16 -25.11
N GLU A 293 7.57 15.93 -25.47
CA GLU A 293 8.11 14.72 -24.82
C GLU A 293 9.17 14.06 -25.74
N ASP A 294 9.88 13.10 -25.19
CA ASP A 294 10.88 12.30 -25.90
C ASP A 294 11.97 13.16 -26.61
N LEU A 295 12.42 14.19 -25.91
CA LEU A 295 13.50 15.05 -26.38
C LEU A 295 14.87 14.37 -26.24
N ASN A 296 15.84 14.81 -27.02
CA ASN A 296 17.23 14.39 -26.85
C ASN A 296 17.83 15.02 -25.57
N CYS A 297 18.60 14.27 -24.83
CA CYS A 297 19.22 14.76 -23.61
C CYS A 297 20.48 15.60 -23.96
N PRO A 298 20.57 16.87 -23.55
CA PRO A 298 21.76 17.69 -23.82
C PRO A 298 22.98 17.28 -22.99
N HIS A 299 22.78 16.53 -21.87
CA HIS A 299 23.84 16.12 -20.98
C HIS A 299 24.53 14.83 -21.44
N CYS A 300 23.76 13.78 -21.79
CA CYS A 300 24.33 12.49 -22.18
C CYS A 300 24.12 12.15 -23.67
N ASN A 301 23.52 13.05 -24.45
CA ASN A 301 23.22 12.91 -25.90
C ASN A 301 22.31 11.72 -26.25
N ALA A 302 21.69 11.06 -25.25
CA ALA A 302 20.76 9.98 -25.50
C ALA A 302 19.52 10.50 -26.23
N GLN A 303 19.16 9.81 -27.33
CA GLN A 303 18.01 10.15 -28.16
C GLN A 303 16.71 9.81 -27.45
N LYS A 304 15.68 10.65 -27.59
CA LYS A 304 14.32 10.42 -27.07
C LYS A 304 14.27 10.00 -25.59
N SER A 305 15.23 10.47 -24.79
CA SER A 305 15.41 10.04 -23.43
C SER A 305 14.90 11.03 -22.38
N ARG A 306 14.57 12.27 -22.80
CA ARG A 306 14.18 13.35 -21.91
C ARG A 306 12.67 13.58 -21.98
N ILE A 307 12.02 13.40 -20.84
CA ILE A 307 10.56 13.52 -20.68
C ILE A 307 10.22 14.47 -19.54
N THR A 308 8.98 14.91 -19.46
CA THR A 308 8.49 15.64 -18.29
C THR A 308 8.43 14.73 -17.06
N ALA A 309 8.72 15.30 -15.88
CA ALA A 309 8.75 14.55 -14.63
C ALA A 309 7.37 14.00 -14.29
N GLY A 310 7.32 12.72 -13.91
CA GLY A 310 6.13 12.03 -13.48
C GLY A 310 6.43 11.06 -12.34
N ILE A 311 5.48 10.21 -11.99
CA ILE A 311 5.66 9.21 -10.92
C ILE A 311 6.81 8.24 -11.18
N ASN A 312 7.15 8.02 -12.46
CA ASN A 312 8.24 7.14 -12.87
C ASN A 312 9.61 7.85 -12.94
N SER A 313 9.67 9.15 -12.66
CA SER A 313 10.94 9.86 -12.58
C SER A 313 11.70 9.48 -11.31
N THR A 314 13.02 9.27 -11.42
CA THR A 314 13.87 8.88 -10.29
C THR A 314 14.52 10.09 -9.61
N ILE A 315 13.93 11.29 -9.72
CA ILE A 315 14.39 12.48 -9.03
C ILE A 315 14.42 12.20 -7.51
N SER A 316 15.58 12.42 -6.90
CA SER A 316 15.78 12.20 -5.46
C SER A 316 15.00 13.22 -4.62
N GLU A 317 14.66 12.90 -3.35
CA GLU A 317 14.05 13.85 -2.42
C GLU A 317 14.91 15.12 -2.26
N LYS A 318 16.23 14.97 -2.23
CA LYS A 318 17.16 16.11 -2.15
C LYS A 318 17.09 17.03 -3.37
N ASP A 319 16.97 16.47 -4.57
CA ASP A 319 16.78 17.25 -5.78
C ASP A 319 15.37 17.81 -5.88
N LEU A 320 14.38 17.07 -5.40
CA LEU A 320 13.01 17.56 -5.29
C LEU A 320 12.95 18.78 -4.36
N ASN A 321 13.66 18.76 -3.22
CA ASN A 321 13.78 19.93 -2.35
C ASN A 321 14.40 21.15 -3.06
N LYS A 322 15.39 20.95 -3.95
CA LYS A 322 15.91 22.06 -4.78
C LYS A 322 14.83 22.62 -5.69
N ILE A 323 13.99 21.74 -6.29
CA ILE A 323 12.88 22.19 -7.14
C ILE A 323 11.86 22.99 -6.33
N TYR A 324 11.48 22.52 -5.13
CA TYR A 324 10.64 23.30 -4.22
C TYR A 324 11.22 24.69 -3.95
N ASN A 325 12.49 24.77 -3.63
CA ASN A 325 13.15 26.03 -3.30
C ASN A 325 13.27 27.04 -4.46
N LEU A 326 12.95 26.67 -5.70
CA LEU A 326 12.78 27.62 -6.81
C LEU A 326 11.52 28.49 -6.63
N ALA A 327 10.52 28.00 -5.90
CA ALA A 327 9.24 28.66 -5.77
C ALA A 327 9.22 29.76 -4.70
N ASP A 328 8.34 30.72 -4.92
CA ASP A 328 7.99 31.79 -3.99
C ASP A 328 6.66 31.52 -3.30
N GLY A 329 5.81 30.67 -3.90
CA GLY A 329 4.54 30.21 -3.36
C GLY A 329 4.16 28.85 -3.92
N ALA A 330 3.39 28.10 -3.16
CA ALA A 330 2.84 26.81 -3.52
C ALA A 330 1.30 26.90 -3.59
N ALA A 331 0.72 26.59 -4.75
CA ALA A 331 -0.73 26.58 -4.93
C ALA A 331 -1.22 25.13 -5.11
N SER A 332 -1.78 24.55 -4.08
CA SER A 332 -2.32 23.19 -4.10
C SER A 332 -3.80 23.23 -4.43
N LEU A 333 -4.13 23.12 -5.72
CA LEU A 333 -5.51 23.13 -6.18
C LEU A 333 -6.00 21.72 -6.49
N PHE A 334 -7.08 21.31 -5.86
CA PHE A 334 -7.68 19.99 -6.05
C PHE A 334 -9.20 20.05 -5.82
N THR A 335 -9.93 19.14 -6.45
CA THR A 335 -11.36 18.96 -6.18
C THR A 335 -11.61 18.14 -4.92
N SER A 336 -10.64 17.24 -4.61
CA SER A 336 -10.65 16.35 -3.46
C SER A 336 -9.25 15.72 -3.25
N GLY A 337 -8.93 15.31 -2.02
CA GLY A 337 -7.66 14.66 -1.71
C GLY A 337 -7.63 14.06 -0.32
N GLY A 338 -7.10 12.83 -0.20
CA GLY A 338 -6.99 12.11 1.08
C GLY A 338 -5.83 12.61 1.93
N PHE A 339 -4.69 12.88 1.28
CA PHE A 339 -3.52 13.58 1.84
C PHE A 339 -2.67 14.11 0.67
N GLU A 340 -2.36 15.38 0.71
CA GLU A 340 -1.53 16.00 -0.30
C GLU A 340 -0.11 16.21 0.23
N PHE A 341 0.81 15.30 -0.12
CA PHE A 341 2.21 15.41 0.26
C PHE A 341 2.81 16.76 -0.12
N PHE A 342 2.40 17.27 -1.28
CA PHE A 342 2.81 18.59 -1.77
C PHE A 342 2.57 19.72 -0.74
N ASN A 343 1.46 19.66 0.03
CA ASN A 343 1.15 20.66 1.05
C ASN A 343 2.18 20.61 2.18
N ALA A 344 2.43 19.42 2.72
CA ALA A 344 3.38 19.24 3.82
C ALA A 344 4.82 19.53 3.37
N GLU A 345 5.24 19.05 2.20
CA GLU A 345 6.56 19.27 1.63
C GLU A 345 6.82 20.76 1.34
N SER A 346 5.81 21.49 0.85
CA SER A 346 5.90 22.94 0.63
C SER A 346 6.17 23.67 1.94
N LEU A 347 5.42 23.35 3.00
CA LEU A 347 5.63 23.96 4.31
C LEU A 347 6.99 23.58 4.89
N LEU A 348 7.43 22.33 4.76
CA LEU A 348 8.76 21.89 5.20
C LEU A 348 9.88 22.61 4.45
N ALA A 349 9.71 22.87 3.16
CA ALA A 349 10.64 23.66 2.35
C ALA A 349 10.56 25.17 2.64
N GLY A 350 9.68 25.61 3.55
CA GLY A 350 9.50 27.00 3.92
C GLY A 350 8.81 27.86 2.85
N ILE A 351 7.92 27.25 2.05
CA ILE A 351 7.21 27.94 0.98
C ILE A 351 5.78 28.25 1.43
N PRO A 352 5.34 29.53 1.34
CA PRO A 352 3.96 29.89 1.60
C PRO A 352 2.97 29.07 0.77
N LEU A 353 2.03 28.41 1.45
CA LEU A 353 1.07 27.49 0.85
C LEU A 353 -0.30 28.10 0.72
N ALA A 354 -0.97 27.80 -0.40
CA ALA A 354 -2.41 27.98 -0.56
C ALA A 354 -3.10 26.66 -0.89
N CYS A 355 -4.24 26.39 -0.29
CA CYS A 355 -5.08 25.24 -0.63
C CYS A 355 -6.56 25.48 -0.32
N PRO A 356 -7.49 24.67 -0.87
CA PRO A 356 -8.89 24.70 -0.50
C PRO A 356 -9.11 24.28 0.96
N ASN A 357 -10.04 24.90 1.68
CA ASN A 357 -10.49 24.42 2.99
C ASN A 357 -11.54 23.31 2.81
N TYR A 358 -11.09 22.18 2.26
CA TYR A 358 -11.94 21.02 2.01
C TYR A 358 -11.07 19.76 1.97
N ALA A 359 -11.62 18.62 2.36
CA ALA A 359 -10.91 17.33 2.40
C ALA A 359 -9.60 17.45 3.20
N CYS A 360 -8.48 16.95 2.69
CA CYS A 360 -7.20 17.08 3.39
C CYS A 360 -6.78 18.54 3.65
N GLY A 361 -7.27 19.48 2.84
CA GLY A 361 -6.97 20.90 2.99
C GLY A 361 -7.46 21.51 4.30
N GLU A 362 -8.51 20.95 4.93
CA GLU A 362 -8.98 21.40 6.26
C GLU A 362 -7.88 21.35 7.31
N THR A 363 -7.05 20.30 7.28
CA THR A 363 -5.92 20.15 8.21
C THR A 363 -4.94 21.31 8.12
N PHE A 364 -4.71 21.83 6.91
CA PHE A 364 -3.75 22.90 6.64
C PHE A 364 -4.40 24.28 6.82
N CYS A 365 -5.61 24.50 6.29
CA CYS A 365 -6.31 25.78 6.36
C CYS A 365 -6.76 26.17 7.78
N ALA A 366 -6.73 25.23 8.74
CA ALA A 366 -6.93 25.54 10.15
C ALA A 366 -5.81 26.44 10.74
N LYS A 367 -4.77 26.75 9.95
CA LYS A 367 -3.58 27.51 10.38
C LYS A 367 -3.52 28.86 9.66
N ASP A 368 -3.21 29.91 10.40
CA ASP A 368 -3.17 31.30 9.93
C ASP A 368 -2.03 31.62 8.95
N PHE A 369 -1.06 30.70 8.81
CA PHE A 369 0.03 30.78 7.84
C PHE A 369 -0.27 30.11 6.49
N VAL A 370 -1.44 29.53 6.31
CA VAL A 370 -1.90 28.94 5.04
C VAL A 370 -2.97 29.82 4.41
N TYR A 371 -2.78 30.15 3.13
CA TYR A 371 -3.77 30.95 2.39
C TYR A 371 -4.92 30.06 1.95
N THR A 372 -6.14 30.39 2.37
CA THR A 372 -7.33 29.62 1.98
C THR A 372 -7.82 30.03 0.59
N ILE A 373 -7.86 29.07 -0.32
CA ILE A 373 -8.49 29.25 -1.64
C ILE A 373 -10.00 29.12 -1.52
N ASN A 374 -10.73 30.15 -1.90
CA ASN A 374 -12.19 30.16 -1.93
C ASN A 374 -12.72 29.54 -3.23
N GLY A 375 -13.90 28.93 -3.14
CA GLY A 375 -14.54 28.27 -4.27
C GLY A 375 -15.98 27.89 -3.98
N THR A 376 -16.51 27.03 -4.82
CA THR A 376 -17.84 26.44 -4.70
C THR A 376 -17.74 24.92 -4.73
N PHE A 377 -18.88 24.25 -4.57
CA PHE A 377 -18.96 22.80 -4.66
C PHE A 377 -19.79 22.38 -5.86
N THR A 378 -19.40 21.27 -6.47
CA THR A 378 -20.19 20.49 -7.40
C THR A 378 -20.32 19.06 -6.86
N PHE A 379 -21.19 18.28 -7.46
CA PHE A 379 -21.38 16.88 -7.07
C PHE A 379 -20.88 15.96 -8.20
N GLU A 380 -20.14 14.96 -7.80
CA GLU A 380 -19.69 13.94 -8.73
C GLU A 380 -20.86 13.01 -9.08
N HIS A 381 -21.04 12.77 -10.37
CA HIS A 381 -22.06 11.86 -10.85
C HIS A 381 -21.82 10.44 -10.32
N ASN A 382 -22.88 9.70 -10.02
CA ASN A 382 -22.92 8.33 -9.46
C ASN A 382 -22.53 8.18 -7.98
N THR A 383 -21.55 8.91 -7.48
CA THR A 383 -21.12 8.81 -6.07
C THR A 383 -21.80 9.82 -5.16
N GLY A 384 -22.24 10.94 -5.72
CA GLY A 384 -22.78 12.07 -4.96
C GLY A 384 -21.71 12.80 -4.14
N PHE A 385 -20.42 12.51 -4.34
CA PHE A 385 -19.35 13.19 -3.65
C PHE A 385 -19.34 14.68 -3.94
N LYS A 386 -19.22 15.48 -2.92
CA LYS A 386 -18.88 16.90 -3.06
C LYS A 386 -17.46 17.03 -3.59
N LYS A 387 -17.30 17.86 -4.61
CA LYS A 387 -16.01 18.19 -5.23
C LYS A 387 -15.84 19.71 -5.21
N PHE A 388 -14.72 20.16 -4.67
CA PHE A 388 -14.42 21.58 -4.59
C PHE A 388 -14.00 22.14 -5.95
N VAL A 389 -14.50 23.33 -6.31
CA VAL A 389 -14.15 24.06 -7.52
C VAL A 389 -13.66 25.44 -7.13
N PRO A 390 -12.35 25.74 -7.23
CA PRO A 390 -11.83 27.05 -6.84
C PRO A 390 -12.31 28.15 -7.77
N TYR A 391 -12.60 29.32 -7.21
CA TYR A 391 -12.81 30.54 -7.99
C TYR A 391 -11.49 31.01 -8.57
N THR A 392 -11.44 31.28 -9.87
CA THR A 392 -10.27 31.82 -10.56
C THR A 392 -9.76 33.10 -9.89
N LYS A 393 -10.70 33.96 -9.47
CA LYS A 393 -10.37 35.16 -8.71
C LYS A 393 -9.55 34.84 -7.45
N SER A 394 -9.95 33.85 -6.67
CA SER A 394 -9.22 33.49 -5.43
C SER A 394 -7.82 32.94 -5.71
N VAL A 395 -7.63 32.23 -6.82
CA VAL A 395 -6.30 31.79 -7.27
C VAL A 395 -5.44 32.99 -7.68
N CYS A 396 -6.02 33.92 -8.45
CA CYS A 396 -5.36 35.18 -8.83
C CYS A 396 -5.00 36.02 -7.59
N ASP A 397 -5.91 36.16 -6.64
CA ASP A 397 -5.68 36.91 -5.39
C ASP A 397 -4.51 36.31 -4.59
N PHE A 398 -4.34 34.98 -4.57
CA PHE A 398 -3.18 34.33 -3.97
C PHE A 398 -1.87 34.67 -4.72
N PHE A 399 -1.91 34.75 -6.04
CA PHE A 399 -0.72 35.14 -6.83
C PHE A 399 -0.34 36.60 -6.54
N GLU A 400 -1.34 37.47 -6.41
CA GLU A 400 -1.12 38.87 -5.98
C GLU A 400 -0.58 38.95 -4.55
N TYR A 401 -1.08 38.11 -3.63
CA TYR A 401 -0.57 37.99 -2.27
C TYR A 401 0.91 37.64 -2.25
N ILE A 402 1.32 36.57 -2.98
CA ILE A 402 2.74 36.16 -3.05
C ILE A 402 3.62 37.23 -3.66
N TYR A 403 3.11 37.94 -4.68
CA TYR A 403 3.86 39.00 -5.34
C TYR A 403 4.13 40.18 -4.41
N ASN A 404 3.17 40.54 -3.58
CA ASN A 404 3.21 41.67 -2.69
C ASN A 404 3.76 41.35 -1.27
N LEU A 405 4.03 40.08 -0.99
CA LEU A 405 4.43 39.59 0.32
C LEU A 405 5.83 40.21 0.69
N THR A 406 5.89 40.93 1.79
CA THR A 406 7.16 41.45 2.31
C THR A 406 8.07 40.33 2.78
N GLU A 407 9.39 40.56 2.77
CA GLU A 407 10.37 39.56 3.24
C GLU A 407 10.07 39.14 4.69
N LYS A 408 9.81 40.10 5.58
CA LYS A 408 9.46 39.85 6.99
C LYS A 408 8.21 38.95 7.14
N GLU A 409 7.19 39.20 6.34
CA GLU A 409 5.96 38.40 6.38
C GLU A 409 6.17 36.99 5.80
N ARG A 410 6.95 36.90 4.71
CA ARG A 410 7.37 35.61 4.13
C ARG A 410 8.12 34.79 5.16
N ASP A 411 9.10 35.35 5.84
CA ASP A 411 9.89 34.66 6.87
C ASP A 411 8.97 34.16 8.02
N ARG A 412 7.99 34.97 8.42
CA ARG A 412 7.00 34.61 9.44
C ARG A 412 6.20 33.39 9.04
N VAL A 413 5.55 33.45 7.86
CA VAL A 413 4.68 32.34 7.40
C VAL A 413 5.50 31.08 7.07
N SER A 414 6.67 31.24 6.47
CA SER A 414 7.58 30.15 6.15
C SER A 414 8.05 29.41 7.40
N LYS A 415 8.50 30.18 8.42
CA LYS A 415 8.94 29.59 9.69
C LYS A 415 7.80 28.90 10.43
N ALA A 416 6.65 29.58 10.57
CA ALA A 416 5.50 29.01 11.27
C ALA A 416 4.99 27.73 10.57
N GLY A 417 4.93 27.75 9.23
CA GLY A 417 4.52 26.59 8.44
C GLY A 417 5.46 25.40 8.61
N ARG A 418 6.79 25.64 8.54
CA ARG A 418 7.78 24.58 8.74
C ARG A 418 7.76 24.02 10.16
N ASP A 419 7.77 24.90 11.17
CA ASP A 419 7.79 24.47 12.58
C ASP A 419 6.57 23.57 12.88
N TRP A 420 5.41 23.94 12.38
CA TRP A 420 4.21 23.11 12.51
C TRP A 420 4.30 21.81 11.71
N ALA A 421 4.75 21.85 10.46
CA ALA A 421 4.85 20.65 9.62
C ALA A 421 5.84 19.61 10.19
N VAL A 422 6.95 20.07 10.81
CA VAL A 422 7.88 19.20 11.52
C VAL A 422 7.19 18.54 12.73
N GLN A 423 6.41 19.29 13.51
CA GLN A 423 5.71 18.73 14.67
C GLN A 423 4.65 17.70 14.31
N GLU A 424 3.97 17.87 13.17
CA GLU A 424 2.83 17.02 12.79
C GLU A 424 3.21 15.82 11.93
N PHE A 425 4.21 15.94 11.03
CA PHE A 425 4.47 14.97 9.98
C PHE A 425 5.82 14.26 10.10
N ASP A 426 6.64 14.65 11.08
CA ASP A 426 7.94 14.01 11.28
C ASP A 426 7.78 12.50 11.50
N LYS A 427 8.60 11.72 10.81
CA LYS A 427 8.59 10.26 10.85
C LYS A 427 8.70 9.70 12.27
N ASP A 428 9.50 10.33 13.15
CA ASP A 428 9.69 9.87 14.53
C ASP A 428 8.42 10.10 15.36
N VAL A 429 7.74 11.23 15.13
CA VAL A 429 6.44 11.55 15.77
C VAL A 429 5.38 10.54 15.32
N ILE A 430 5.31 10.25 14.03
CA ILE A 430 4.33 9.31 13.48
C ILE A 430 4.65 7.87 13.89
N ALA A 431 5.92 7.45 13.80
CA ALA A 431 6.35 6.13 14.25
C ALA A 431 6.01 5.90 15.73
N LYS A 432 6.18 6.93 16.57
CA LYS A 432 5.79 6.86 17.98
C LYS A 432 4.30 6.57 18.15
N LYS A 433 3.41 7.23 17.39
CA LYS A 433 1.96 6.96 17.44
C LYS A 433 1.61 5.50 17.09
N TYR A 434 2.31 4.91 16.11
CA TYR A 434 2.16 3.49 15.80
C TYR A 434 2.73 2.59 16.90
N MET A 435 3.88 2.93 17.47
CA MET A 435 4.46 2.18 18.60
C MET A 435 3.56 2.25 19.84
N ASP A 436 2.98 3.41 20.15
CA ASP A 436 2.03 3.58 21.25
C ASP A 436 0.80 2.66 21.07
N PHE A 437 0.33 2.49 19.83
CA PHE A 437 -0.72 1.51 19.52
C PHE A 437 -0.23 0.08 19.77
N PHE A 438 0.91 -0.32 19.21
CA PHE A 438 1.42 -1.68 19.36
C PHE A 438 1.68 -2.02 20.84
N ASP A 439 2.24 -1.09 21.62
CA ASP A 439 2.50 -1.26 23.04
C ASP A 439 1.20 -1.34 23.88
N SER A 440 0.08 -0.77 23.37
CA SER A 440 -1.24 -0.85 24.01
C SER A 440 -1.99 -2.16 23.74
N CYS A 441 -1.57 -2.92 22.72
CA CYS A 441 -2.21 -4.16 22.31
C CYS A 441 -2.03 -5.26 23.34
N LYS A 442 -3.12 -5.98 23.63
CA LYS A 442 -3.06 -7.12 24.53
C LYS A 442 -2.38 -8.32 23.87
N PRO A 443 -1.64 -9.13 24.62
CA PRO A 443 -1.10 -10.39 24.09
C PRO A 443 -2.21 -11.27 23.50
N ILE A 444 -1.95 -11.88 22.36
CA ILE A 444 -2.88 -12.79 21.69
C ILE A 444 -2.54 -14.23 22.07
N ASP A 445 -3.54 -14.95 22.57
CA ASP A 445 -3.43 -16.39 22.81
C ASP A 445 -3.77 -17.19 21.54
N TRP A 446 -2.79 -17.29 20.65
CA TRP A 446 -2.92 -18.03 19.41
C TRP A 446 -3.15 -19.52 19.62
N ASP A 447 -2.64 -20.10 20.68
CA ASP A 447 -2.85 -21.52 20.99
C ASP A 447 -4.32 -21.78 21.31
N SER A 448 -4.96 -20.91 22.07
CA SER A 448 -6.41 -20.96 22.31
C SER A 448 -7.22 -20.78 21.01
N TYR A 449 -6.79 -19.87 20.12
CA TYR A 449 -7.44 -19.68 18.81
C TYR A 449 -7.39 -20.95 17.97
N PHE A 450 -6.21 -21.56 17.81
CA PHE A 450 -6.03 -22.76 17.02
C PHE A 450 -6.68 -24.01 17.67
N ASN A 451 -6.67 -24.10 19.00
CA ASN A 451 -7.32 -25.20 19.71
C ASN A 451 -8.83 -25.17 19.55
N ARG A 452 -9.47 -24.02 19.61
CA ARG A 452 -10.90 -23.87 19.28
C ARG A 452 -11.19 -24.35 17.86
N LYS A 453 -10.36 -24.00 16.89
CA LYS A 453 -10.49 -24.56 15.51
C LYS A 453 -10.29 -26.07 15.45
N LYS A 454 -9.55 -26.71 16.37
CA LYS A 454 -9.37 -28.17 16.46
C LYS A 454 -10.54 -28.89 17.15
N GLU A 455 -11.10 -28.30 18.20
CA GLU A 455 -12.25 -28.88 18.94
C GLU A 455 -13.47 -28.99 18.03
N LEU A 456 -13.66 -28.09 17.09
CA LEU A 456 -14.66 -28.15 16.04
C LEU A 456 -14.55 -29.39 15.13
N LYS A 457 -13.36 -30.05 15.10
CA LYS A 457 -13.10 -31.24 14.30
C LYS A 457 -13.65 -32.52 14.85
N ASN A 458 -13.80 -32.61 16.17
CA ASN A 458 -14.06 -33.87 16.87
C ASN A 458 -15.51 -34.09 17.23
N VAL A 459 -16.41 -33.15 16.93
CA VAL A 459 -17.83 -33.31 17.20
C VAL A 459 -18.45 -34.19 16.12
N THR A 460 -18.64 -35.47 16.45
CA THR A 460 -19.48 -36.37 15.67
C THR A 460 -20.94 -36.01 15.92
N ALA A 461 -21.59 -35.36 14.95
CA ALA A 461 -23.02 -35.17 14.99
C ALA A 461 -23.70 -36.56 15.06
N GLN A 462 -24.33 -36.89 16.18
CA GLN A 462 -25.19 -38.04 16.28
C GLN A 462 -26.50 -37.67 15.58
N VAL A 463 -26.92 -38.49 14.62
CA VAL A 463 -28.17 -38.32 13.89
C VAL A 463 -29.32 -38.82 14.79
N GLU A 464 -29.98 -37.89 15.49
CA GLU A 464 -31.21 -38.24 16.23
C GLU A 464 -32.43 -38.21 15.27
N ASP A 465 -33.13 -39.33 15.19
CA ASP A 465 -34.27 -39.50 14.27
C ASP A 465 -35.51 -38.63 14.60
N LYS A 466 -35.48 -37.88 15.71
CA LYS A 466 -36.63 -37.12 16.23
C LYS A 466 -36.63 -35.63 15.97
N GLN A 467 -35.55 -35.07 15.41
CA GLN A 467 -35.46 -33.64 15.14
C GLN A 467 -36.14 -33.23 13.83
N SER A 468 -36.75 -32.05 13.80
CA SER A 468 -37.19 -31.43 12.53
C SER A 468 -35.99 -31.15 11.63
N ASP A 469 -36.22 -30.98 10.32
CA ASP A 469 -35.12 -30.72 9.37
C ASP A 469 -34.35 -29.42 9.69
N ASN A 470 -35.07 -28.38 10.14
CA ASN A 470 -34.42 -27.11 10.51
C ASN A 470 -33.57 -27.25 11.78
N GLU A 471 -34.10 -27.91 12.81
CA GLU A 471 -33.33 -28.22 14.03
C GLU A 471 -32.10 -29.09 13.74
N PHE A 472 -32.24 -30.03 12.81
CA PHE A 472 -31.14 -30.88 12.36
C PHE A 472 -30.07 -30.07 11.60
N ILE A 473 -30.47 -29.16 10.71
CA ILE A 473 -29.55 -28.23 10.01
C ILE A 473 -28.85 -27.36 11.02
N ASP A 474 -29.58 -26.76 11.96
CA ASP A 474 -29.01 -25.92 13.02
C ASP A 474 -28.02 -26.69 13.88
N HIS A 475 -28.35 -27.90 14.25
CA HIS A 475 -27.45 -28.78 14.97
C HIS A 475 -26.18 -29.07 14.20
N CYS A 476 -26.25 -29.33 12.89
CA CYS A 476 -25.09 -29.55 12.04
C CYS A 476 -24.24 -28.30 11.90
N TYR A 477 -24.84 -27.13 11.70
CA TYR A 477 -24.09 -25.85 11.69
C TYR A 477 -23.37 -25.60 13.01
N LYS A 478 -24.05 -25.79 14.13
CA LYS A 478 -23.46 -25.58 15.48
C LYS A 478 -22.39 -26.62 15.82
N THR A 479 -22.65 -27.90 15.53
CA THR A 479 -21.76 -28.98 16.00
C THR A 479 -20.63 -29.33 15.05
N ILE A 480 -20.81 -29.17 13.73
CA ILE A 480 -19.77 -29.51 12.74
C ILE A 480 -19.00 -28.30 12.27
N LEU A 481 -19.65 -27.14 12.09
CA LEU A 481 -19.05 -25.93 11.58
C LEU A 481 -18.87 -24.83 12.63
N ASN A 482 -19.39 -25.02 13.88
CA ASN A 482 -19.43 -24.03 14.97
C ASN A 482 -20.00 -22.66 14.55
N MET A 483 -21.02 -22.71 13.75
CA MET A 483 -21.69 -21.52 13.23
C MET A 483 -23.10 -21.42 13.80
N ASP A 484 -23.47 -20.26 14.33
CA ASP A 484 -24.84 -19.93 14.71
C ASP A 484 -25.38 -18.91 13.72
N LEU A 485 -26.13 -19.39 12.74
CA LEU A 485 -26.63 -18.59 11.62
C LEU A 485 -28.13 -18.30 11.81
N PRO A 486 -28.65 -17.15 11.37
CA PRO A 486 -30.08 -16.86 11.40
C PRO A 486 -30.85 -17.79 10.44
N GLU A 487 -32.15 -17.98 10.68
CA GLU A 487 -33.01 -18.80 9.80
C GLU A 487 -33.09 -18.28 8.36
N THR A 488 -32.82 -17.01 8.15
CA THR A 488 -32.79 -16.35 6.83
C THR A 488 -31.50 -16.60 6.05
N ASP A 489 -30.54 -17.32 6.63
CA ASP A 489 -29.27 -17.63 5.98
C ASP A 489 -29.48 -18.47 4.71
N SER A 490 -28.80 -18.08 3.62
CA SER A 490 -28.93 -18.70 2.31
C SER A 490 -28.50 -20.17 2.29
N GLY A 491 -27.51 -20.55 3.10
CA GLY A 491 -27.04 -21.93 3.25
C GLY A 491 -28.06 -22.78 4.00
N LYS A 492 -28.67 -22.25 5.08
CA LYS A 492 -29.78 -22.97 5.77
C LYS A 492 -30.96 -23.18 4.86
N ILE A 493 -31.36 -22.17 4.08
CA ILE A 493 -32.44 -22.28 3.09
C ILE A 493 -32.09 -23.31 2.02
N HIS A 494 -30.86 -23.36 1.55
CA HIS A 494 -30.39 -24.35 0.59
C HIS A 494 -30.52 -25.77 1.15
N TRP A 495 -30.05 -26.03 2.36
CA TRP A 495 -30.10 -27.34 2.98
C TRP A 495 -31.49 -27.75 3.38
N ALA A 496 -32.39 -26.85 3.75
CA ALA A 496 -33.80 -27.14 3.97
C ALA A 496 -34.48 -27.63 2.68
N LYS A 497 -34.20 -26.98 1.54
CA LYS A 497 -34.67 -27.43 0.22
C LYS A 497 -34.07 -28.79 -0.17
N PHE A 498 -32.81 -29.05 0.17
CA PHE A 498 -32.17 -30.34 -0.07
C PHE A 498 -32.85 -31.46 0.73
N LEU A 499 -33.12 -31.24 2.01
CA LEU A 499 -33.80 -32.24 2.87
C LEU A 499 -35.30 -32.44 2.54
N ALA A 500 -35.92 -31.48 1.82
CA ALA A 500 -37.30 -31.58 1.35
C ALA A 500 -37.47 -32.43 0.08
N GLN A 501 -36.38 -32.95 -0.51
CA GLN A 501 -36.45 -33.80 -1.71
C GLN A 501 -37.14 -35.11 -1.42
N PRO A 502 -37.85 -35.73 -2.40
CA PRO A 502 -38.60 -36.97 -2.23
C PRO A 502 -37.68 -38.22 -2.24
N GLN A 503 -36.74 -38.25 -1.36
CA GLN A 503 -35.78 -39.35 -1.16
C GLN A 503 -35.78 -39.82 0.30
N ASP A 504 -35.10 -40.94 0.57
CA ASP A 504 -34.95 -41.46 1.92
C ASP A 504 -34.27 -40.38 2.81
N LYS A 505 -35.02 -39.90 3.78
CA LYS A 505 -34.66 -38.79 4.66
C LYS A 505 -33.37 -39.06 5.45
N ARG A 506 -33.13 -40.29 5.84
CA ARG A 506 -31.92 -40.71 6.54
C ARG A 506 -30.70 -40.56 5.64
N LYS A 507 -30.81 -41.01 4.37
CA LYS A 507 -29.72 -40.85 3.39
C LYS A 507 -29.44 -39.39 3.06
N LEU A 508 -30.47 -38.53 2.98
CA LEU A 508 -30.31 -37.09 2.76
C LEU A 508 -29.59 -36.43 3.95
N ARG A 509 -29.96 -36.79 5.19
CA ARG A 509 -29.27 -36.28 6.40
C ARG A 509 -27.82 -36.76 6.49
N GLU A 510 -27.54 -38.04 6.20
CA GLU A 510 -26.18 -38.58 6.12
C GLU A 510 -25.33 -37.84 5.06
N SER A 511 -25.94 -37.56 3.90
CA SER A 511 -25.27 -36.78 2.83
C SER A 511 -24.97 -35.37 3.25
N LEU A 512 -25.89 -34.69 3.96
CA LEU A 512 -25.66 -33.36 4.53
C LEU A 512 -24.52 -33.38 5.55
N VAL A 513 -24.53 -34.29 6.51
CA VAL A 513 -23.46 -34.47 7.50
C VAL A 513 -22.12 -34.72 6.82
N ASN A 514 -22.07 -35.54 5.78
CA ASN A 514 -20.82 -35.79 5.04
C ASN A 514 -20.33 -34.54 4.30
N SER A 515 -21.25 -33.76 3.70
CA SER A 515 -20.88 -32.48 3.07
C SER A 515 -20.32 -31.49 4.07
N PHE A 516 -20.92 -31.38 5.26
CA PHE A 516 -20.41 -30.54 6.34
C PHE A 516 -19.04 -31.01 6.88
N ARG A 517 -18.87 -32.35 7.00
CA ARG A 517 -17.57 -32.93 7.39
C ARG A 517 -16.50 -32.70 6.33
N MET A 518 -16.84 -32.84 5.05
CA MET A 518 -15.91 -32.52 3.97
C MET A 518 -15.52 -31.04 3.98
N ALA A 519 -16.50 -30.13 4.14
CA ALA A 519 -16.23 -28.70 4.27
C ALA A 519 -15.36 -28.39 5.51
N ALA A 520 -15.66 -29.03 6.64
CA ALA A 520 -14.83 -28.92 7.85
C ALA A 520 -13.43 -29.52 7.63
N GLN A 521 -13.30 -30.63 6.88
CA GLN A 521 -12.00 -31.23 6.54
C GLN A 521 -11.20 -30.41 5.53
N GLU A 522 -11.84 -29.83 4.51
CA GLU A 522 -11.18 -28.91 3.59
C GLU A 522 -10.69 -27.65 4.31
N HIS A 523 -11.51 -27.11 5.20
CA HIS A 523 -11.10 -26.00 6.06
C HIS A 523 -9.95 -26.41 6.99
N ASN A 524 -9.94 -27.65 7.43
CA ASN A 524 -8.96 -28.25 8.32
C ASN A 524 -7.69 -28.71 7.63
N ASN A 525 -7.76 -29.17 6.40
CA ASN A 525 -6.57 -29.48 5.58
C ASN A 525 -5.80 -28.21 5.20
N LYS A 526 -6.49 -27.06 5.19
CA LYS A 526 -5.85 -25.74 5.12
C LYS A 526 -5.15 -25.34 6.42
N VAL A 527 -5.46 -26.00 7.55
CA VAL A 527 -4.84 -25.80 8.87
C VAL A 527 -4.22 -27.13 9.29
N GLN A 528 -3.17 -27.58 8.59
CA GLN A 528 -2.34 -28.68 9.08
C GLN A 528 -1.61 -28.22 10.36
N PRO A 529 -1.42 -29.13 11.37
CA PRO A 529 -0.51 -28.83 12.46
C PRO A 529 0.85 -28.53 11.83
N GLN A 530 1.38 -27.37 12.08
CA GLN A 530 2.74 -27.05 11.65
C GLN A 530 3.68 -28.03 12.37
N ILE A 531 4.10 -29.05 11.62
CA ILE A 531 5.29 -29.82 11.99
C ILE A 531 6.39 -28.76 12.07
N PRO A 532 7.11 -28.61 13.19
CA PRO A 532 8.22 -27.68 13.24
C PRO A 532 9.11 -27.94 12.03
N PHE A 533 9.36 -26.91 11.24
CA PHE A 533 10.08 -27.06 9.97
C PHE A 533 11.42 -27.76 10.17
N GLU A 534 12.05 -27.48 11.32
CA GLU A 534 13.29 -28.11 11.75
C GLU A 534 13.23 -29.64 11.80
N SER A 535 12.03 -30.20 12.11
CA SER A 535 11.84 -31.64 12.15
C SER A 535 11.81 -32.32 10.78
N LEU A 536 11.66 -31.53 9.73
CA LEU A 536 11.74 -32.02 8.34
C LEU A 536 13.19 -32.17 7.86
N LEU A 537 14.16 -31.52 8.52
CA LEU A 537 15.55 -31.49 8.10
C LEU A 537 16.32 -32.73 8.61
N LEU A 538 17.47 -33.01 7.98
CA LEU A 538 18.24 -34.22 8.27
C LEU A 538 19.05 -34.16 9.58
N ASN A 539 19.22 -33.00 10.18
CA ASN A 539 19.89 -32.76 11.47
C ASN A 539 21.24 -33.49 11.65
N ASN A 540 22.05 -33.52 10.60
CA ASN A 540 23.33 -34.21 10.56
C ASN A 540 24.55 -33.28 10.67
N GLY A 541 24.32 -32.00 11.02
CA GLY A 541 25.35 -30.99 11.21
C GLY A 541 25.94 -30.39 9.93
N LYS A 542 25.43 -30.74 8.76
CA LYS A 542 25.82 -30.13 7.48
C LYS A 542 25.07 -28.82 7.26
N LYS A 543 25.59 -28.02 6.35
CA LYS A 543 24.89 -26.81 5.87
C LYS A 543 23.68 -27.21 5.03
N GLU A 544 22.60 -26.45 5.15
CA GLU A 544 21.33 -26.74 4.51
C GLU A 544 21.13 -25.85 3.28
N PHE A 545 20.82 -26.47 2.13
CA PHE A 545 20.47 -25.79 0.90
C PHE A 545 19.06 -26.17 0.46
N LEU A 546 18.19 -25.22 0.23
CA LEU A 546 16.81 -25.45 -0.18
C LEU A 546 16.57 -24.98 -1.62
N LEU A 547 16.02 -25.88 -2.45
CA LEU A 547 15.52 -25.59 -3.77
C LEU A 547 14.00 -25.78 -3.76
N VAL A 548 13.23 -24.77 -4.17
CA VAL A 548 11.78 -24.81 -4.21
C VAL A 548 11.28 -24.69 -5.63
N CYS A 549 10.43 -25.62 -6.04
CA CYS A 549 9.67 -25.55 -7.28
C CYS A 549 8.25 -26.05 -7.00
N LYS A 550 7.29 -25.13 -6.87
CA LYS A 550 5.89 -25.42 -6.53
C LYS A 550 5.00 -25.61 -7.76
N GLU A 551 5.55 -25.45 -8.93
CA GLU A 551 4.84 -25.42 -10.21
C GLU A 551 4.42 -26.86 -10.64
N SER A 552 4.09 -27.03 -11.91
CA SER A 552 3.62 -28.31 -12.46
C SER A 552 4.71 -29.38 -12.53
N ALA A 553 4.29 -30.62 -12.78
CA ALA A 553 5.21 -31.77 -13.00
C ALA A 553 6.29 -31.47 -14.06
N GLY A 554 5.93 -30.75 -15.13
CA GLY A 554 6.85 -30.34 -16.19
C GLY A 554 7.92 -29.37 -15.69
N ASP A 555 7.54 -28.41 -14.86
CA ASP A 555 8.45 -27.42 -14.28
C ASP A 555 9.42 -28.09 -13.30
N ILE A 556 8.95 -29.04 -12.50
CA ILE A 556 9.77 -29.81 -11.57
C ILE A 556 10.81 -30.63 -12.34
N LEU A 557 10.43 -31.34 -13.42
CA LEU A 557 11.38 -32.05 -14.27
C LEU A 557 12.38 -31.09 -14.91
N TYR A 558 11.92 -29.92 -15.38
CA TYR A 558 12.82 -28.91 -15.93
C TYR A 558 13.82 -28.40 -14.88
N ALA A 559 13.36 -28.21 -13.65
CA ALA A 559 14.17 -27.77 -12.52
C ALA A 559 15.28 -28.77 -12.18
N THR A 560 15.13 -30.07 -12.48
CA THR A 560 16.19 -31.07 -12.24
C THR A 560 17.44 -30.82 -13.07
N ALA A 561 17.38 -30.09 -14.17
CA ALA A 561 18.51 -29.78 -15.03
C ALA A 561 19.67 -29.05 -14.32
N ILE A 562 19.37 -28.30 -13.25
CA ILE A 562 20.41 -27.57 -12.50
C ILE A 562 21.05 -28.40 -11.37
N LEU A 563 20.44 -29.51 -10.99
CA LEU A 563 20.82 -30.26 -9.78
C LEU A 563 22.24 -30.79 -9.81
N GLU A 564 22.71 -31.27 -10.96
CA GLU A 564 24.11 -31.74 -11.08
C GLU A 564 25.12 -30.61 -10.85
N SER A 565 24.87 -29.45 -11.45
CA SER A 565 25.72 -28.27 -11.27
C SER A 565 25.63 -27.72 -9.85
N LEU A 566 24.43 -27.76 -9.24
CA LEU A 566 24.24 -27.39 -7.85
C LEU A 566 25.02 -28.31 -6.92
N ARG A 567 24.96 -29.62 -7.11
CA ARG A 567 25.69 -30.60 -6.31
C ARG A 567 27.19 -30.47 -6.45
N LYS A 568 27.71 -30.11 -7.63
CA LYS A 568 29.13 -29.80 -7.83
C LYS A 568 29.59 -28.59 -7.02
N SER A 569 28.76 -27.59 -6.92
CA SER A 569 29.04 -26.36 -6.14
C SER A 569 28.83 -26.55 -4.63
N TYR A 570 27.95 -27.47 -4.23
CA TYR A 570 27.57 -27.77 -2.86
C TYR A 570 27.74 -29.25 -2.57
N PRO A 571 29.00 -29.73 -2.32
CA PRO A 571 29.32 -31.16 -2.21
C PRO A 571 28.60 -31.81 -1.01
N SER A 572 28.21 -33.08 -1.18
CA SER A 572 27.45 -33.83 -0.18
C SER A 572 28.21 -34.08 1.13
N SER A 573 29.52 -33.89 1.14
CA SER A 573 30.32 -33.94 2.38
C SER A 573 30.03 -32.82 3.35
N GLU A 574 29.59 -31.64 2.83
CA GLU A 574 29.39 -30.42 3.61
C GLU A 574 27.95 -29.95 3.59
N TRP A 575 27.16 -30.36 2.61
CA TRP A 575 25.82 -29.80 2.33
C TRP A 575 24.74 -30.85 2.16
N ASN A 576 23.60 -30.61 2.76
CA ASN A 576 22.33 -31.26 2.41
C ASN A 576 21.58 -30.39 1.39
N ILE A 577 21.16 -30.98 0.29
CA ILE A 577 20.30 -30.34 -0.71
C ILE A 577 18.90 -30.92 -0.59
N TYR A 578 17.95 -30.04 -0.28
CA TYR A 578 16.53 -30.33 -0.24
C TYR A 578 15.85 -29.80 -1.49
N PHE A 579 14.90 -30.58 -2.01
CA PHE A 579 14.01 -30.12 -3.08
C PHE A 579 12.58 -30.13 -2.55
N ALA A 580 11.93 -28.95 -2.49
CA ALA A 580 10.56 -28.81 -2.06
C ALA A 580 9.62 -28.64 -3.27
N CYS A 581 8.62 -29.49 -3.38
CA CYS A 581 7.59 -29.45 -4.42
C CYS A 581 6.22 -29.87 -3.85
N ASP A 582 5.16 -29.72 -4.65
CA ASP A 582 3.86 -30.24 -4.28
C ASP A 582 3.96 -31.76 -4.06
N SER A 583 3.38 -32.24 -2.97
CA SER A 583 3.50 -33.65 -2.54
C SER A 583 3.05 -34.66 -3.61
N GLN A 584 2.09 -34.28 -4.46
CA GLN A 584 1.62 -35.12 -5.56
C GLN A 584 2.69 -35.38 -6.64
N PHE A 585 3.75 -34.57 -6.69
CA PHE A 585 4.82 -34.68 -7.67
C PHE A 585 6.16 -35.16 -7.07
N GLY A 586 6.18 -35.43 -5.77
CA GLY A 586 7.40 -35.84 -5.06
C GLY A 586 8.06 -37.09 -5.67
N GLU A 587 7.26 -38.05 -6.14
CA GLU A 587 7.73 -39.28 -6.77
C GLU A 587 8.57 -39.04 -8.05
N LEU A 588 8.41 -37.91 -8.73
CA LEU A 588 9.23 -37.52 -9.90
C LEU A 588 10.72 -37.33 -9.56
N LEU A 589 11.01 -37.10 -8.30
CA LEU A 589 12.34 -36.82 -7.78
C LEU A 589 12.97 -38.02 -7.08
N ASP A 590 12.22 -39.14 -6.95
CA ASP A 590 12.72 -40.36 -6.28
C ASP A 590 13.95 -40.93 -6.97
N GLY A 591 14.94 -41.25 -6.16
CA GLY A 591 16.20 -41.79 -6.66
C GLY A 591 17.12 -40.79 -7.35
N ASN A 592 16.83 -39.50 -7.34
CA ASN A 592 17.72 -38.48 -7.89
C ASN A 592 18.99 -38.35 -7.03
N PRO A 593 20.19 -38.64 -7.59
CA PRO A 593 21.45 -38.73 -6.80
C PRO A 593 21.95 -37.36 -6.31
N TYR A 594 21.38 -36.29 -6.76
CA TYR A 594 21.79 -34.92 -6.43
C TYR A 594 20.97 -34.27 -5.31
N ILE A 595 19.91 -34.95 -4.83
CA ILE A 595 19.04 -34.51 -3.76
C ILE A 595 19.22 -35.40 -2.54
N ASP A 596 19.38 -34.83 -1.35
CA ASP A 596 19.46 -35.59 -0.10
C ASP A 596 18.07 -35.91 0.46
N LYS A 597 17.09 -35.03 0.24
CA LYS A 597 15.69 -35.23 0.68
C LYS A 597 14.73 -34.38 -0.13
N VAL A 598 13.60 -34.99 -0.54
CA VAL A 598 12.46 -34.28 -1.08
C VAL A 598 11.57 -33.83 0.09
N LEU A 599 11.14 -32.59 0.08
CA LEU A 599 10.23 -32.03 1.07
C LEU A 599 8.87 -31.70 0.41
N PRO A 600 7.76 -31.87 1.12
CA PRO A 600 6.50 -31.33 0.65
C PRO A 600 6.60 -29.80 0.63
N TYR A 601 6.15 -29.17 -0.46
CA TYR A 601 6.02 -27.71 -0.48
C TYR A 601 4.98 -27.29 0.55
N LEU A 602 5.38 -26.38 1.42
CA LEU A 602 4.50 -25.76 2.42
C LEU A 602 4.53 -24.25 2.20
N PRO A 603 3.38 -23.57 2.20
CA PRO A 603 3.31 -22.13 1.91
C PRO A 603 4.26 -21.28 2.77
N PHE A 604 4.54 -21.68 4.01
CA PHE A 604 5.48 -20.97 4.88
C PHE A 604 6.95 -21.13 4.48
N MET A 605 7.32 -22.08 3.61
CA MET A 605 8.69 -22.22 3.10
C MET A 605 9.14 -20.96 2.37
N GLU A 606 8.24 -20.30 1.64
CA GLU A 606 8.54 -19.01 1.02
C GLU A 606 8.88 -17.95 2.05
N GLN A 607 8.21 -18.00 3.19
CA GLN A 607 8.42 -17.07 4.31
C GLN A 607 9.77 -17.31 4.98
N GLU A 608 10.14 -18.55 5.23
CA GLU A 608 11.42 -18.92 5.80
C GLU A 608 12.58 -18.58 4.87
N ILE A 609 12.43 -18.80 3.58
CA ILE A 609 13.40 -18.40 2.56
C ILE A 609 13.62 -16.90 2.58
N GLN A 610 12.53 -16.11 2.64
CA GLN A 610 12.62 -14.65 2.69
C GLN A 610 13.27 -14.12 3.97
N CYS A 611 13.18 -14.87 5.06
CA CYS A 611 13.80 -14.52 6.34
C CYS A 611 15.27 -14.93 6.43
N THR A 612 15.74 -15.83 5.55
CA THR A 612 17.10 -16.37 5.58
C THR A 612 18.13 -15.30 5.25
N GLY A 613 19.02 -15.02 6.20
CA GLY A 613 20.11 -14.07 6.00
C GLY A 613 19.70 -12.59 5.96
N GLN A 614 18.46 -12.25 6.35
CA GLN A 614 17.99 -10.87 6.46
C GLN A 614 18.06 -10.37 7.91
N GLY A 615 18.75 -9.25 8.12
CA GLY A 615 18.94 -8.65 9.44
C GLY A 615 19.74 -9.54 10.38
N GLU A 616 19.37 -9.51 11.67
CA GLU A 616 20.01 -10.33 12.73
C GLU A 616 19.50 -11.79 12.79
N ARG A 617 18.51 -12.16 11.96
CA ARG A 617 17.96 -13.52 11.94
C ARG A 617 18.93 -14.49 11.31
N LYS A 618 19.26 -15.55 12.05
CA LYS A 618 19.88 -16.73 11.47
C LYS A 618 18.78 -17.50 10.73
N GLY A 619 18.85 -17.52 9.39
CA GLY A 619 18.01 -18.38 8.59
C GLY A 619 18.34 -19.85 8.81
N MET A 620 17.37 -20.75 8.59
CA MET A 620 17.56 -22.20 8.66
C MET A 620 18.44 -22.71 7.52
N PHE A 621 18.40 -22.04 6.36
CA PHE A 621 19.17 -22.43 5.18
C PHE A 621 20.36 -21.50 4.98
N SER A 622 21.50 -22.09 4.66
CA SER A 622 22.71 -21.38 4.29
C SER A 622 22.72 -20.96 2.81
N GLY A 623 21.86 -21.56 1.99
CA GLY A 623 21.62 -21.21 0.60
C GLY A 623 20.24 -21.67 0.15
N TYR A 624 19.66 -20.97 -0.82
CA TYR A 624 18.38 -21.36 -1.41
C TYR A 624 18.23 -20.87 -2.85
N ILE A 625 17.37 -21.56 -3.60
CA ILE A 625 16.90 -21.15 -4.92
C ILE A 625 15.38 -21.36 -4.97
N PHE A 626 14.66 -20.31 -5.34
CA PHE A 626 13.25 -20.39 -5.64
C PHE A 626 13.09 -20.39 -7.16
N LEU A 627 12.64 -21.52 -7.71
CA LEU A 627 12.42 -21.67 -9.14
C LEU A 627 10.97 -21.34 -9.48
N THR A 628 10.78 -20.37 -10.33
CA THR A 628 9.48 -20.01 -10.90
C THR A 628 9.63 -19.79 -12.38
N THR A 629 8.73 -20.37 -13.16
CA THR A 629 8.68 -20.17 -14.62
C THR A 629 7.92 -18.89 -14.99
N ASN A 630 7.29 -18.22 -14.02
CA ASN A 630 6.47 -17.03 -14.21
C ASN A 630 7.21 -15.70 -14.01
N THR A 631 8.49 -15.63 -14.32
CA THR A 631 9.32 -14.42 -14.13
C THR A 631 8.85 -13.16 -14.87
N GLN A 632 8.12 -13.31 -15.98
CA GLN A 632 7.62 -12.16 -16.74
C GLN A 632 6.61 -11.28 -15.97
N ARG A 633 5.85 -11.83 -15.04
CA ARG A 633 4.85 -11.07 -14.27
C ARG A 633 5.45 -10.19 -13.17
N HIS A 634 6.53 -10.62 -12.55
CA HIS A 634 7.16 -9.92 -11.44
C HIS A 634 7.82 -8.60 -11.84
N LEU A 635 8.45 -8.59 -13.00
CA LEU A 635 9.28 -7.47 -13.43
C LEU A 635 8.48 -6.35 -14.11
N SER A 636 7.35 -6.67 -14.75
CA SER A 636 6.51 -5.68 -15.42
C SER A 636 5.81 -4.72 -14.45
N TYR A 637 5.53 -5.16 -13.22
CA TYR A 637 4.84 -4.35 -12.22
C TYR A 637 5.76 -3.33 -11.54
N LEU A 638 6.99 -3.74 -11.23
CA LEU A 638 7.96 -2.89 -10.55
C LEU A 638 8.57 -1.82 -11.43
N THR A 639 8.71 -2.08 -12.73
CA THR A 639 9.49 -1.23 -13.61
C THR A 639 8.64 -0.49 -14.64
N ASN A 640 7.41 -0.92 -14.89
CA ASN A 640 6.59 -0.49 -16.05
C ASN A 640 7.39 -0.52 -17.39
N ASN A 641 8.52 -1.19 -17.37
CA ASN A 641 9.35 -1.42 -18.53
C ASN A 641 9.12 -2.87 -18.99
N ASN A 642 9.02 -3.07 -20.28
CA ASN A 642 9.24 -4.37 -20.87
C ASN A 642 10.67 -4.80 -20.51
N VAL A 643 10.80 -5.50 -19.39
CA VAL A 643 12.06 -6.14 -19.06
C VAL A 643 12.20 -7.25 -20.07
N GLY A 644 13.22 -7.12 -20.90
CA GLY A 644 13.55 -8.14 -21.85
C GLY A 644 13.70 -9.49 -21.12
N GLU A 645 13.26 -10.55 -21.80
CA GLU A 645 13.38 -11.92 -21.31
C GLU A 645 14.73 -12.13 -20.65
N ILE A 646 14.72 -12.47 -19.37
CA ILE A 646 15.87 -13.12 -18.74
C ILE A 646 15.87 -14.53 -19.31
N LYS A 647 16.67 -14.74 -20.35
CA LYS A 647 16.93 -16.08 -20.88
C LYS A 647 17.75 -16.89 -19.91
#